data_7bfb626a073b9f4cf64f08749ee70b1d
#
_entry.id   7bfb626a073b9f4cf64f08749ee70b1d
#
_cell.length_a   1.000
_cell.length_b   1.000
_cell.length_c   1.000
_cell.angle_alpha   90.00
_cell.angle_beta   90.00
_cell.angle_gamma   90.00
#
_symmetry.space_group_name_H-M   'P 1'
#
loop_
_entity.id
_entity.type
_entity.pdbx_description
1 polymer ?
#
loop_
_entity_poly.entity_id
_entity_poly.type
_entity_poly.pdbx_seq_one_letter_code
_entity_poly.pdbx_strand_id
1 'polypeptide(L)'
;MKHFRTAEAGLAVALSLTLAPTATFAAPSQTDVSSEYTSITTPSNPPVSDEDRQTADAQQAEENARAARPNPQPPTSSTPSTPSAQTPPLVTTRPDGSIGNDKVHILSLSGADCIVVESNGHFGIVDAGDDNDYPDGSDPRYPWRANIATWGQEDQVRPYLDSLGVNSSNLDFFIGTHPHSDHIGWADTLIHRYHPKHIYTPVYDDSYSVSDAVNPLWDNQKVYDDLVTAATWAQSAYGATFDQHIKPGQGDLIQMGDMLVQIIPLSPDEEYAHPGKLTNTNLISYTAKITAHGRSAYLSADLESGEGKEDYVAGVVGHVDWLKAGHHGLSTSNSESFLDALSPSLVMNTGFEFHAPDRLGLPALRGHYEWFEAYSMRNAGIPALIGTFTPSGITHPDMNVGMGHTFASTTPHTYWFHNGKPTPTRGWWKGFYDGWHYFDGSVSAVENGWVLDKGNWYWMDSTSNMAVNAWVQDGDKWYWVDDSGHMLRGGWHRIGGTWYYLTGSGAMATGWLNDRGSWYYLSASGKMGQAWIHDGTGWYWMDPSSGRMDAGGWRNIWGSWYYLSGSGKAVEGWMADRGSWYYMQPGNAQMRTGWINDGNGWFLLSTSGAMRSGGWVQDGGNWYWLDGSGMMLTGWIQSGGAWYWLDPVSGHMAVGTATTDGRTSQFTPSGRWLGYA
;
A
#
# COMPACT_ATOMS: atom_id res chain seq x y z
N MET A 1 -13.51 -1.63 -30.28
CA MET A 1 -14.31 -0.56 -30.96
C MET A 1 -15.68 -0.45 -30.30
N LYS A 2 -15.98 0.73 -29.72
CA LYS A 2 -17.32 1.22 -29.30
C LYS A 2 -17.96 0.50 -28.08
N HIS A 3 -18.48 1.08 -27.04
CA HIS A 3 -18.81 2.48 -26.69
C HIS A 3 -18.98 2.53 -25.16
N PHE A 4 -18.28 3.37 -24.48
CA PHE A 4 -18.63 3.78 -23.11
C PHE A 4 -19.54 5.01 -23.17
N ARG A 5 -20.64 4.98 -22.45
CA ARG A 5 -21.47 6.14 -22.10
C ARG A 5 -21.27 6.49 -20.64
N THR A 6 -20.76 7.67 -20.44
CA THR A 6 -20.68 8.36 -19.16
C THR A 6 -22.05 8.81 -18.68
N ALA A 7 -22.35 8.61 -17.41
CA ALA A 7 -23.42 9.30 -16.71
C ALA A 7 -22.81 10.20 -15.64
N GLU A 8 -22.87 11.51 -15.87
CA GLU A 8 -22.56 12.52 -14.88
C GLU A 8 -23.74 12.68 -13.91
N ALA A 9 -23.48 12.59 -12.61
CA ALA A 9 -24.36 13.08 -11.57
C ALA A 9 -23.67 14.25 -10.86
N GLY A 10 -24.10 15.47 -11.15
CA GLY A 10 -23.62 16.67 -10.51
C GLY A 10 -24.20 16.80 -9.09
N LEU A 11 -23.32 17.12 -8.15
CA LEU A 11 -23.71 17.63 -6.83
C LEU A 11 -23.19 19.06 -6.68
N ALA A 12 -24.11 20.01 -6.73
CA ALA A 12 -23.84 21.41 -6.45
C ALA A 12 -23.76 21.64 -4.93
N VAL A 13 -22.61 22.05 -4.42
CA VAL A 13 -22.47 22.54 -3.04
C VAL A 13 -22.38 24.05 -3.08
N ALA A 14 -23.39 24.71 -2.51
CA ALA A 14 -23.43 26.15 -2.35
C ALA A 14 -22.40 26.60 -1.32
N LEU A 15 -21.47 27.49 -1.74
CA LEU A 15 -20.57 28.23 -0.83
C LEU A 15 -21.34 29.39 -0.19
N SER A 16 -21.61 29.32 1.09
CA SER A 16 -21.97 30.49 1.90
C SER A 16 -20.72 31.08 2.50
N LEU A 17 -20.32 32.27 2.04
CA LEU A 17 -19.30 33.10 2.68
C LEU A 17 -19.84 33.65 4.01
N THR A 18 -19.34 33.14 5.13
CA THR A 18 -19.41 33.85 6.42
C THR A 18 -18.03 34.42 6.72
N LEU A 19 -17.96 35.73 6.88
CA LEU A 19 -16.78 36.45 7.38
C LEU A 19 -16.43 35.92 8.78
N ALA A 20 -15.23 35.34 8.91
CA ALA A 20 -14.69 34.94 10.21
C ALA A 20 -13.87 36.07 10.84
N PRO A 21 -13.90 36.23 12.17
CA PRO A 21 -13.14 37.26 12.88
C PRO A 21 -11.65 36.90 12.97
N THR A 22 -10.84 37.93 13.06
CA THR A 22 -9.39 37.99 13.29
C THR A 22 -8.75 36.73 13.82
N ALA A 23 -7.95 36.05 12.97
CA ALA A 23 -7.10 34.96 13.36
C ALA A 23 -5.93 35.44 14.23
N THR A 24 -5.89 34.99 15.45
CA THR A 24 -4.69 34.98 16.28
C THR A 24 -3.75 33.91 15.71
N PHE A 25 -2.57 34.35 15.26
CA PHE A 25 -1.52 33.45 14.81
C PHE A 25 -1.00 32.63 16.01
N ALA A 26 -1.43 31.37 16.10
CA ALA A 26 -0.74 30.38 16.93
C ALA A 26 0.42 29.80 16.12
N ALA A 27 1.58 29.64 16.75
CA ALA A 27 2.72 28.93 16.16
C ALA A 27 2.30 27.48 15.87
N PRO A 28 2.64 26.94 14.68
CA PRO A 28 2.37 25.53 14.39
C PRO A 28 3.16 24.65 15.37
N SER A 29 2.46 23.69 16.00
CA SER A 29 3.08 22.73 16.89
C SER A 29 3.96 21.76 16.07
N GLN A 30 5.04 21.25 16.66
CA GLN A 30 5.99 20.31 16.02
C GLN A 30 5.36 18.98 15.54
N THR A 31 4.07 18.76 15.80
CA THR A 31 3.35 17.52 15.45
C THR A 31 2.82 17.49 14.02
N ASP A 32 2.83 18.60 13.27
CA ASP A 32 2.23 18.65 11.94
C ASP A 32 3.13 18.08 10.82
N VAL A 33 4.40 17.78 11.11
CA VAL A 33 5.34 17.32 10.07
C VAL A 33 5.13 15.85 9.71
N SER A 34 4.70 15.01 10.66
CA SER A 34 4.52 13.56 10.44
C SER A 34 3.16 13.19 9.82
N SER A 35 2.12 14.00 10.03
CA SER A 35 0.77 13.70 9.52
C SER A 35 0.54 14.12 8.06
N GLU A 36 1.31 15.07 7.53
CA GLU A 36 1.21 15.48 6.12
C GLU A 36 1.91 14.51 5.14
N TYR A 37 2.83 13.67 5.63
CA TYR A 37 3.60 12.75 4.77
C TYR A 37 2.99 11.35 4.66
N THR A 38 2.10 10.96 5.58
CA THR A 38 1.42 9.65 5.57
C THR A 38 0.23 9.56 4.61
N SER A 39 -0.18 10.67 3.99
CA SER A 39 -1.31 10.72 3.06
C SER A 39 -0.94 10.91 1.59
N ILE A 40 0.35 10.83 1.24
CA ILE A 40 0.74 10.76 -0.17
C ILE A 40 0.59 9.31 -0.60
N THR A 41 -0.61 8.96 -1.02
CA THR A 41 -0.85 7.75 -1.79
C THR A 41 0.11 7.75 -2.98
N THR A 42 0.89 6.70 -3.10
CA THR A 42 1.65 6.38 -4.30
C THR A 42 0.78 6.59 -5.53
N PRO A 43 1.26 7.28 -6.58
CA PRO A 43 0.54 7.30 -7.85
C PRO A 43 0.43 5.84 -8.30
N SER A 44 -0.78 5.41 -8.56
CA SER A 44 -1.10 4.11 -9.09
C SER A 44 -0.22 3.79 -10.29
N ASN A 45 0.48 2.67 -10.25
CA ASN A 45 0.81 1.92 -11.46
C ASN A 45 -0.46 1.79 -12.34
N PRO A 46 -0.31 1.55 -13.67
CA PRO A 46 -1.48 1.29 -14.50
C PRO A 46 -2.34 0.27 -13.75
N PRO A 47 -3.64 0.52 -13.63
CA PRO A 47 -4.47 -0.14 -12.66
C PRO A 47 -4.37 -1.65 -12.88
N VAL A 48 -3.82 -2.32 -11.88
CA VAL A 48 -4.30 -3.64 -11.50
C VAL A 48 -5.82 -3.47 -11.45
N SER A 49 -6.57 -4.27 -12.17
CA SER A 49 -8.02 -4.12 -12.15
C SER A 49 -8.47 -4.18 -10.69
N ASP A 50 -9.46 -3.42 -10.34
CA ASP A 50 -10.00 -3.46 -8.95
C ASP A 50 -10.44 -4.89 -8.59
N GLU A 51 -10.72 -5.73 -9.58
CA GLU A 51 -11.02 -7.15 -9.50
C GLU A 51 -9.81 -7.99 -9.02
N ASP A 52 -8.60 -7.73 -9.54
CA ASP A 52 -7.36 -8.41 -9.13
C ASP A 52 -7.08 -8.21 -7.63
N ARG A 53 -7.28 -7.00 -7.14
CA ARG A 53 -7.11 -6.68 -5.74
C ARG A 53 -8.19 -7.30 -4.87
N GLN A 54 -9.45 -7.31 -5.32
CA GLN A 54 -10.56 -7.83 -4.53
C GLN A 54 -10.46 -9.33 -4.30
N THR A 55 -10.02 -10.10 -5.28
CA THR A 55 -9.82 -11.56 -5.09
C THR A 55 -8.67 -11.86 -4.14
N ALA A 56 -7.54 -11.16 -4.29
CA ALA A 56 -6.40 -11.31 -3.40
C ALA A 56 -6.71 -10.84 -1.96
N ASP A 57 -7.38 -9.69 -1.83
CA ASP A 57 -7.78 -9.15 -0.53
C ASP A 57 -8.82 -10.05 0.15
N ALA A 58 -9.71 -10.69 -0.61
CA ALA A 58 -10.72 -11.60 -0.08
C ALA A 58 -10.10 -12.93 0.37
N GLN A 59 -9.19 -13.51 -0.41
CA GLN A 59 -8.44 -14.71 -0.01
C GLN A 59 -7.59 -14.44 1.23
N GLN A 60 -6.87 -13.31 1.28
CA GLN A 60 -6.07 -12.93 2.44
C GLN A 60 -6.93 -12.63 3.68
N ALA A 61 -8.13 -12.06 3.51
CA ALA A 61 -9.05 -11.81 4.61
C ALA A 61 -9.61 -13.13 5.18
N GLU A 62 -9.90 -14.10 4.33
CA GLU A 62 -10.32 -15.45 4.72
C GLU A 62 -9.23 -16.15 5.56
N GLU A 63 -7.98 -16.08 5.12
CA GLU A 63 -6.83 -16.65 5.83
C GLU A 63 -6.58 -16.02 7.20
N ASN A 64 -6.55 -14.69 7.26
CA ASN A 64 -6.33 -13.97 8.51
C ASN A 64 -7.41 -14.29 9.53
N ALA A 65 -8.62 -14.50 9.08
CA ALA A 65 -9.74 -14.88 9.94
C ALA A 65 -9.65 -16.34 10.43
N ARG A 66 -9.10 -17.25 9.61
CA ARG A 66 -8.82 -18.65 10.03
C ARG A 66 -7.68 -18.71 11.03
N ALA A 67 -6.59 -17.99 10.80
CA ALA A 67 -5.45 -17.94 11.72
C ALA A 67 -5.81 -17.37 13.11
N ALA A 68 -6.86 -16.56 13.21
CA ALA A 68 -7.33 -15.97 14.46
C ALA A 68 -8.26 -16.89 15.29
N ARG A 69 -8.69 -18.06 14.77
CA ARG A 69 -9.52 -19.00 15.53
C ARG A 69 -8.65 -19.78 16.54
N PRO A 70 -9.08 -19.92 17.81
CA PRO A 70 -8.39 -20.80 18.74
C PRO A 70 -8.51 -22.25 18.24
N ASN A 71 -7.37 -22.91 18.13
CA ASN A 71 -7.26 -24.31 17.72
C ASN A 71 -8.19 -25.17 18.60
N PRO A 72 -9.14 -25.94 18.08
CA PRO A 72 -9.89 -26.89 18.88
C PRO A 72 -8.91 -27.90 19.47
N GLN A 73 -9.02 -28.16 20.77
CA GLN A 73 -8.20 -29.17 21.42
C GLN A 73 -8.42 -30.51 20.70
N PRO A 74 -7.33 -31.25 20.38
CA PRO A 74 -7.44 -32.51 19.70
C PRO A 74 -8.28 -33.46 20.55
N PRO A 75 -9.20 -34.24 19.95
CA PRO A 75 -9.90 -35.28 20.64
C PRO A 75 -8.87 -36.30 21.14
N THR A 76 -9.01 -36.72 22.39
CA THR A 76 -8.15 -37.69 23.04
C THR A 76 -8.09 -38.95 22.19
N SER A 77 -6.88 -39.31 21.79
CA SER A 77 -6.47 -40.40 20.92
C SER A 77 -7.32 -41.68 21.02
N SER A 78 -8.01 -42.00 19.96
CA SER A 78 -8.11 -43.35 19.47
C SER A 78 -7.08 -43.49 18.36
N THR A 79 -6.09 -44.34 18.56
CA THR A 79 -5.05 -44.67 17.59
C THR A 79 -5.73 -45.13 16.31
N PRO A 80 -5.58 -44.42 15.15
CA PRO A 80 -6.05 -44.96 13.88
C PRO A 80 -5.20 -46.22 13.60
N SER A 81 -5.87 -47.34 13.35
CA SER A 81 -5.20 -48.49 12.76
C SER A 81 -4.64 -48.05 11.41
N THR A 82 -3.32 -48.00 11.29
CA THR A 82 -2.59 -47.71 10.07
C THR A 82 -3.17 -48.59 8.97
N PRO A 83 -3.69 -48.01 7.85
CA PRO A 83 -4.01 -48.83 6.70
C PRO A 83 -2.69 -49.48 6.24
N SER A 84 -2.67 -50.79 6.13
CA SER A 84 -1.55 -51.48 5.54
C SER A 84 -1.29 -50.92 4.17
N ALA A 85 -0.17 -50.22 4.01
CA ALA A 85 0.27 -49.70 2.73
C ALA A 85 0.35 -50.88 1.74
N GLN A 86 -0.65 -51.01 0.88
CA GLN A 86 -0.52 -51.90 -0.26
C GLN A 86 0.56 -51.27 -1.15
N THR A 87 1.67 -51.96 -1.31
CA THR A 87 2.72 -51.59 -2.24
C THR A 87 2.07 -51.49 -3.61
N PRO A 88 2.14 -50.31 -4.28
CA PRO A 88 1.59 -50.15 -5.62
C PRO A 88 2.18 -51.25 -6.54
N PRO A 89 1.41 -51.80 -7.50
CA PRO A 89 1.97 -52.73 -8.45
C PRO A 89 3.18 -52.11 -9.13
N LEU A 90 4.28 -52.84 -9.21
CA LEU A 90 5.49 -52.40 -9.89
C LEU A 90 5.10 -51.98 -11.31
N VAL A 91 5.27 -50.67 -11.61
CA VAL A 91 5.17 -50.14 -12.98
C VAL A 91 6.26 -50.84 -13.79
N THR A 92 5.85 -51.69 -14.73
CA THR A 92 6.79 -52.45 -15.55
C THR A 92 7.49 -51.50 -16.50
N THR A 93 8.82 -51.44 -16.43
CA THR A 93 9.65 -50.85 -17.50
C THR A 93 9.24 -51.50 -18.84
N ARG A 94 9.18 -50.72 -19.89
CA ARG A 94 8.88 -51.25 -21.22
C ARG A 94 9.80 -52.42 -21.56
N PRO A 95 9.31 -53.41 -22.29
CA PRO A 95 10.10 -54.59 -22.66
C PRO A 95 11.39 -54.27 -23.42
N ASP A 96 11.45 -53.11 -24.09
CA ASP A 96 12.62 -52.63 -24.86
C ASP A 96 13.56 -51.73 -24.01
N GLY A 97 13.26 -51.51 -22.73
CA GLY A 97 14.07 -50.65 -21.86
C GLY A 97 14.00 -49.16 -22.18
N SER A 98 13.13 -48.72 -23.13
CA SER A 98 12.95 -47.32 -23.42
C SER A 98 12.21 -46.59 -22.28
N ILE A 99 12.60 -45.36 -22.05
CA ILE A 99 11.89 -44.45 -21.10
C ILE A 99 10.71 -43.84 -21.87
N GLY A 100 9.50 -43.92 -21.31
CA GLY A 100 8.32 -43.26 -21.83
C GLY A 100 8.44 -41.74 -21.88
N ASN A 101 7.55 -41.12 -22.62
CA ASN A 101 7.38 -39.67 -22.60
C ASN A 101 6.41 -39.34 -21.44
N ASP A 102 6.89 -39.49 -20.22
CA ASP A 102 6.10 -39.37 -18.98
C ASP A 102 6.39 -38.02 -18.36
N LYS A 103 5.40 -37.12 -18.41
CA LYS A 103 5.53 -35.75 -17.96
C LYS A 103 4.34 -35.29 -17.12
N VAL A 104 4.60 -34.32 -16.27
CA VAL A 104 3.59 -33.48 -15.65
C VAL A 104 3.85 -32.04 -16.05
N HIS A 105 2.81 -31.34 -16.42
CA HIS A 105 2.86 -29.92 -16.80
C HIS A 105 2.00 -29.15 -15.80
N ILE A 106 2.61 -28.31 -14.96
CA ILE A 106 1.88 -27.37 -14.09
C ILE A 106 1.84 -26.03 -14.80
N LEU A 107 0.65 -25.57 -15.20
CA LEU A 107 0.48 -24.34 -15.95
C LEU A 107 0.78 -23.10 -15.08
N SER A 108 1.32 -22.08 -15.71
CA SER A 108 1.68 -20.82 -15.06
C SER A 108 0.48 -19.86 -15.05
N LEU A 109 -0.60 -20.23 -14.38
CA LEU A 109 -1.86 -19.47 -14.37
C LEU A 109 -1.85 -18.31 -13.37
N SER A 110 -1.09 -18.42 -12.28
CA SER A 110 -0.99 -17.40 -11.24
C SER A 110 -2.32 -17.20 -10.49
N GLY A 111 -2.51 -17.97 -9.43
CA GLY A 111 -3.71 -17.97 -8.59
C GLY A 111 -4.79 -18.94 -9.02
N ALA A 112 -4.45 -19.92 -9.87
CA ALA A 112 -5.35 -21.01 -10.25
C ALA A 112 -4.56 -22.26 -10.66
N ASP A 113 -5.22 -23.40 -10.68
CA ASP A 113 -4.62 -24.68 -11.02
C ASP A 113 -5.18 -25.27 -12.31
N CYS A 114 -4.27 -25.65 -13.21
CA CYS A 114 -4.53 -26.56 -14.31
C CYS A 114 -3.26 -27.38 -14.54
N ILE A 115 -3.36 -28.69 -14.39
CA ILE A 115 -2.20 -29.58 -14.43
C ILE A 115 -2.46 -30.68 -15.44
N VAL A 116 -1.54 -30.87 -16.37
CA VAL A 116 -1.63 -31.92 -17.40
C VAL A 116 -0.66 -33.05 -17.07
N VAL A 117 -1.15 -34.24 -17.04
CA VAL A 117 -0.38 -35.49 -16.94
C VAL A 117 -0.29 -36.10 -18.34
N GLU A 118 0.92 -36.31 -18.85
CA GLU A 118 1.17 -36.89 -20.19
C GLU A 118 1.95 -38.19 -20.09
N SER A 119 1.44 -39.26 -20.67
CA SER A 119 2.16 -40.52 -20.83
C SER A 119 1.89 -41.14 -22.19
N ASN A 120 2.93 -41.20 -23.04
CA ASN A 120 2.88 -41.89 -24.34
C ASN A 120 1.74 -41.43 -25.29
N GLY A 121 1.39 -40.15 -25.25
CA GLY A 121 0.31 -39.58 -26.04
C GLY A 121 -1.09 -39.76 -25.46
N HIS A 122 -1.18 -40.24 -24.22
CA HIS A 122 -2.35 -40.21 -23.35
C HIS A 122 -2.26 -39.04 -22.39
N PHE A 123 -3.38 -38.46 -22.04
CA PHE A 123 -3.46 -37.30 -21.15
C PHE A 123 -4.43 -37.51 -20.03
N GLY A 124 -4.12 -36.92 -18.90
CA GLY A 124 -5.02 -36.67 -17.76
C GLY A 124 -4.95 -35.20 -17.38
N ILE A 125 -6.02 -34.67 -16.86
CA ILE A 125 -6.04 -33.26 -16.43
C ILE A 125 -6.53 -33.23 -14.98
N VAL A 126 -5.84 -32.44 -14.15
CA VAL A 126 -6.21 -32.14 -12.77
C VAL A 126 -6.44 -30.64 -12.70
N ASP A 127 -7.66 -30.26 -12.37
CA ASP A 127 -8.20 -28.90 -12.40
C ASP A 127 -8.18 -28.23 -13.79
N ALA A 128 -8.96 -27.20 -13.97
CA ALA A 128 -9.20 -26.57 -15.26
C ALA A 128 -8.85 -25.07 -15.30
N GLY A 129 -8.50 -24.50 -14.14
CA GLY A 129 -8.41 -23.05 -13.98
C GLY A 129 -9.78 -22.37 -13.86
N ASP A 130 -9.75 -21.07 -13.76
CA ASP A 130 -10.93 -20.23 -13.62
C ASP A 130 -11.54 -19.84 -14.99
N ASP A 131 -12.82 -19.46 -15.00
CA ASP A 131 -13.50 -18.87 -16.15
C ASP A 131 -13.97 -17.43 -15.86
N ASN A 132 -14.72 -16.83 -16.78
CA ASN A 132 -15.33 -15.51 -16.63
C ASN A 132 -16.84 -15.61 -16.37
N ASP A 133 -17.36 -16.76 -15.99
CA ASP A 133 -18.77 -17.04 -15.82
C ASP A 133 -19.14 -17.15 -14.33
N TYR A 134 -19.68 -16.10 -13.77
CA TYR A 134 -20.09 -16.02 -12.37
C TYR A 134 -21.59 -15.76 -12.22
N PRO A 135 -22.20 -16.10 -11.05
CA PRO A 135 -23.61 -15.86 -10.80
C PRO A 135 -23.98 -14.39 -10.89
N ASP A 136 -24.90 -14.05 -11.76
CA ASP A 136 -25.43 -12.69 -11.92
C ASP A 136 -26.69 -12.43 -11.05
N GLY A 137 -27.16 -13.45 -10.31
CA GLY A 137 -28.33 -13.41 -9.47
C GLY A 137 -29.65 -13.60 -10.22
N SER A 138 -29.61 -13.88 -11.53
CA SER A 138 -30.81 -14.16 -12.33
C SER A 138 -31.42 -15.54 -12.01
N ASP A 139 -30.60 -16.52 -11.63
CA ASP A 139 -31.03 -17.83 -11.16
C ASP A 139 -31.07 -17.86 -9.61
N PRO A 140 -32.23 -18.15 -8.99
CA PRO A 140 -32.35 -18.19 -7.54
C PRO A 140 -31.45 -19.24 -6.84
N ARG A 141 -30.96 -20.24 -7.56
CA ARG A 141 -30.00 -21.23 -7.03
C ARG A 141 -28.63 -20.62 -6.84
N TYR A 142 -28.29 -19.60 -7.63
CA TYR A 142 -27.00 -18.93 -7.62
C TYR A 142 -27.21 -17.43 -7.39
N PRO A 143 -27.48 -17.00 -6.16
CA PRO A 143 -27.67 -15.59 -5.85
C PRO A 143 -26.36 -14.83 -6.07
N TRP A 144 -26.50 -13.61 -6.59
CA TRP A 144 -25.34 -12.72 -6.73
C TRP A 144 -24.62 -12.51 -5.39
N ARG A 145 -23.30 -12.56 -5.41
CA ARG A 145 -22.42 -12.37 -4.24
C ARG A 145 -21.32 -11.37 -4.57
N ALA A 146 -21.12 -10.36 -3.70
CA ALA A 146 -20.21 -9.25 -3.96
C ALA A 146 -18.72 -9.62 -3.85
N ASN A 147 -18.40 -10.78 -3.31
CA ASN A 147 -17.04 -11.26 -3.07
C ASN A 147 -16.51 -12.21 -4.16
N ILE A 148 -17.23 -12.35 -5.28
CA ILE A 148 -16.79 -13.15 -6.40
C ILE A 148 -15.99 -12.27 -7.35
N ALA A 149 -14.79 -12.72 -7.70
CA ALA A 149 -13.98 -12.17 -8.76
C ALA A 149 -13.46 -13.34 -9.61
N THR A 150 -13.81 -13.37 -10.87
CA THR A 150 -13.41 -14.40 -11.81
C THR A 150 -12.43 -13.84 -12.82
N TRP A 151 -11.41 -14.63 -13.18
CA TRP A 151 -10.30 -14.17 -14.03
C TRP A 151 -10.06 -15.08 -15.19
N GLY A 152 -11.03 -15.69 -15.72
CA GLY A 152 -11.01 -16.56 -16.87
C GLY A 152 -9.65 -16.79 -17.48
N GLN A 153 -9.12 -17.98 -17.29
CA GLN A 153 -7.82 -18.38 -17.83
C GLN A 153 -7.97 -19.28 -19.06
N GLU A 154 -9.18 -19.39 -19.59
CA GLU A 154 -9.50 -20.18 -20.79
C GLU A 154 -8.57 -19.86 -21.96
N ASP A 155 -8.27 -18.58 -22.18
CA ASP A 155 -7.38 -18.12 -23.25
C ASP A 155 -5.92 -18.61 -23.11
N GLN A 156 -5.56 -19.10 -21.94
CA GLN A 156 -4.24 -19.69 -21.66
C GLN A 156 -4.33 -21.22 -21.69
N VAL A 157 -5.31 -21.81 -21.00
CA VAL A 157 -5.47 -23.27 -20.86
C VAL A 157 -5.80 -23.91 -22.19
N ARG A 158 -6.82 -23.42 -22.89
CA ARG A 158 -7.27 -24.01 -24.15
C ARG A 158 -6.17 -24.08 -25.23
N PRO A 159 -5.47 -23.00 -25.60
CA PRO A 159 -4.39 -23.08 -26.57
C PRO A 159 -3.27 -24.01 -26.15
N TYR A 160 -3.00 -24.12 -24.86
CA TYR A 160 -1.98 -25.01 -24.32
C TYR A 160 -2.37 -26.49 -24.57
N LEU A 161 -3.59 -26.88 -24.16
CA LEU A 161 -4.10 -28.24 -24.39
C LEU A 161 -4.19 -28.59 -25.89
N ASP A 162 -4.65 -27.66 -26.73
CA ASP A 162 -4.70 -27.84 -28.17
C ASP A 162 -3.28 -28.03 -28.75
N SER A 163 -2.26 -27.32 -28.24
CA SER A 163 -0.87 -27.45 -28.66
C SER A 163 -0.25 -28.81 -28.32
N LEU A 164 -0.69 -29.42 -27.22
CA LEU A 164 -0.30 -30.79 -26.83
C LEU A 164 -1.03 -31.87 -27.65
N GLY A 165 -2.08 -31.50 -28.37
CA GLY A 165 -2.90 -32.44 -29.17
C GLY A 165 -3.90 -33.20 -28.30
N VAL A 166 -4.31 -32.65 -27.17
CA VAL A 166 -5.38 -33.23 -26.32
C VAL A 166 -6.68 -33.26 -27.10
N ASN A 167 -7.36 -34.39 -27.10
CA ASN A 167 -8.64 -34.59 -27.80
C ASN A 167 -9.42 -35.78 -27.21
N SER A 168 -10.63 -36.02 -27.71
CA SER A 168 -11.55 -37.05 -27.20
C SER A 168 -11.05 -38.50 -27.33
N SER A 169 -10.00 -38.77 -28.10
CA SER A 169 -9.44 -40.11 -28.22
C SER A 169 -8.36 -40.42 -27.17
N ASN A 170 -7.69 -39.39 -26.67
CA ASN A 170 -6.51 -39.53 -25.82
C ASN A 170 -6.60 -38.87 -24.43
N LEU A 171 -7.70 -38.21 -24.08
CA LEU A 171 -7.94 -37.71 -22.72
C LEU A 171 -8.56 -38.83 -21.86
N ASP A 172 -7.74 -39.43 -21.02
CA ASP A 172 -8.15 -40.56 -20.21
C ASP A 172 -8.95 -40.17 -18.97
N PHE A 173 -8.55 -39.09 -18.29
CA PHE A 173 -9.27 -38.63 -17.09
C PHE A 173 -9.26 -37.11 -16.92
N PHE A 174 -10.26 -36.64 -16.17
CA PHE A 174 -10.32 -35.33 -15.54
C PHE A 174 -10.59 -35.48 -14.04
N ILE A 175 -9.85 -34.76 -13.21
CA ILE A 175 -10.06 -34.66 -11.74
C ILE A 175 -10.33 -33.19 -11.43
N GLY A 176 -11.54 -32.84 -11.00
CA GLY A 176 -11.84 -31.57 -10.35
C GLY A 176 -11.62 -31.75 -8.85
N THR A 177 -10.65 -31.04 -8.30
CA THR A 177 -10.16 -31.29 -6.95
C THR A 177 -11.15 -30.86 -5.86
N HIS A 178 -11.76 -29.69 -5.98
CA HIS A 178 -12.75 -29.15 -5.05
C HIS A 178 -13.55 -28.00 -5.69
N PRO A 179 -14.67 -27.53 -5.08
CA PRO A 179 -15.63 -26.65 -5.75
C PRO A 179 -15.24 -25.15 -5.72
N HIS A 180 -14.00 -24.80 -6.02
CA HIS A 180 -13.61 -23.41 -6.21
C HIS A 180 -13.42 -23.11 -7.71
N SER A 181 -13.76 -21.87 -8.13
CA SER A 181 -13.70 -21.46 -9.52
C SER A 181 -12.28 -21.48 -10.10
N ASP A 182 -11.27 -21.09 -9.31
CA ASP A 182 -9.86 -21.15 -9.72
C ASP A 182 -9.29 -22.58 -9.91
N HIS A 183 -10.11 -23.60 -9.63
CA HIS A 183 -9.84 -25.02 -9.87
C HIS A 183 -10.76 -25.63 -10.93
N ILE A 184 -12.07 -25.44 -10.79
CA ILE A 184 -13.05 -26.12 -11.65
C ILE A 184 -13.92 -25.16 -12.47
N GLY A 185 -13.60 -23.85 -12.48
CA GLY A 185 -14.39 -22.84 -13.21
C GLY A 185 -14.60 -23.21 -14.68
N TRP A 186 -13.54 -23.58 -15.39
CA TRP A 186 -13.62 -23.97 -16.79
C TRP A 186 -13.87 -25.47 -17.06
N ALA A 187 -14.20 -26.25 -16.03
CA ALA A 187 -14.29 -27.71 -16.11
C ALA A 187 -15.42 -28.19 -17.03
N ASP A 188 -16.57 -27.55 -17.03
CA ASP A 188 -17.71 -27.90 -17.87
C ASP A 188 -17.36 -27.79 -19.37
N THR A 189 -16.76 -26.67 -19.77
CA THR A 189 -16.31 -26.41 -21.13
C THR A 189 -15.18 -27.37 -21.55
N LEU A 190 -14.24 -27.68 -20.63
CA LEU A 190 -13.20 -28.67 -20.85
C LEU A 190 -13.81 -30.06 -21.14
N ILE A 191 -14.79 -30.51 -20.32
CA ILE A 191 -15.47 -31.80 -20.52
C ILE A 191 -16.20 -31.84 -21.86
N HIS A 192 -16.94 -30.80 -22.22
CA HIS A 192 -17.65 -30.70 -23.48
C HIS A 192 -16.72 -30.68 -24.71
N ARG A 193 -15.51 -30.12 -24.58
CA ARG A 193 -14.57 -29.98 -25.66
C ARG A 193 -13.70 -31.22 -25.89
N TYR A 194 -13.14 -31.76 -24.80
CA TYR A 194 -12.07 -32.79 -24.89
C TYR A 194 -12.56 -34.19 -24.56
N HIS A 195 -13.77 -34.36 -24.01
CA HIS A 195 -14.41 -35.65 -23.76
C HIS A 195 -13.56 -36.62 -22.91
N PRO A 196 -13.20 -36.30 -21.64
CA PRO A 196 -12.47 -37.24 -20.81
C PRO A 196 -13.22 -38.55 -20.61
N LYS A 197 -12.51 -39.69 -20.61
CA LYS A 197 -13.14 -41.01 -20.41
C LYS A 197 -13.60 -41.26 -19.00
N HIS A 198 -12.89 -40.69 -18.04
CA HIS A 198 -13.18 -40.80 -16.62
C HIS A 198 -13.22 -39.42 -15.97
N ILE A 199 -14.21 -39.13 -15.15
CA ILE A 199 -14.37 -37.84 -14.46
C ILE A 199 -14.50 -38.10 -12.98
N TYR A 200 -13.75 -37.34 -12.19
CA TYR A 200 -13.69 -37.44 -10.72
C TYR A 200 -13.84 -36.07 -10.09
N THR A 201 -14.68 -35.96 -9.06
CA THR A 201 -14.75 -34.78 -8.18
C THR A 201 -15.41 -35.18 -6.86
N PRO A 202 -15.10 -34.56 -5.72
CA PRO A 202 -15.82 -34.86 -4.48
C PRO A 202 -17.27 -34.39 -4.52
N VAL A 203 -18.11 -34.91 -3.64
CA VAL A 203 -19.48 -34.44 -3.48
C VAL A 203 -19.47 -33.10 -2.76
N TYR A 204 -20.22 -32.12 -3.28
CA TYR A 204 -20.40 -30.81 -2.67
C TYR A 204 -21.86 -30.33 -2.76
N ASP A 205 -22.25 -29.55 -1.75
CA ASP A 205 -23.48 -28.77 -1.70
C ASP A 205 -23.24 -27.60 -0.72
N ASP A 206 -23.65 -26.40 -1.06
CA ASP A 206 -23.51 -25.20 -0.22
C ASP A 206 -24.06 -25.41 1.20
N SER A 207 -25.10 -26.24 1.36
CA SER A 207 -25.65 -26.56 2.68
C SER A 207 -24.70 -27.30 3.60
N TYR A 208 -23.64 -27.92 3.06
CA TYR A 208 -22.62 -28.57 3.88
C TYR A 208 -21.75 -27.56 4.61
N SER A 209 -21.56 -26.39 4.03
CA SER A 209 -20.69 -25.35 4.55
C SER A 209 -21.31 -24.60 5.72
N VAL A 210 -20.45 -24.28 6.70
CA VAL A 210 -20.76 -23.30 7.73
C VAL A 210 -20.49 -21.92 7.16
N SER A 211 -21.50 -21.33 6.49
CA SER A 211 -21.36 -20.02 5.88
C SER A 211 -21.55 -18.89 6.88
N ASP A 212 -20.58 -17.98 6.96
CA ASP A 212 -20.67 -16.72 7.68
C ASP A 212 -19.84 -15.64 6.97
N ALA A 213 -19.63 -14.48 7.58
CA ALA A 213 -18.84 -13.38 7.00
C ALA A 213 -17.33 -13.71 6.83
N VAL A 214 -16.87 -14.76 7.50
CA VAL A 214 -15.47 -15.22 7.50
C VAL A 214 -15.28 -16.41 6.55
N ASN A 215 -16.36 -17.10 6.21
CA ASN A 215 -16.38 -18.30 5.38
C ASN A 215 -17.44 -18.14 4.29
N PRO A 216 -17.19 -17.30 3.29
CA PRO A 216 -18.14 -17.03 2.23
C PRO A 216 -18.35 -18.25 1.34
N LEU A 217 -19.53 -18.39 0.78
CA LEU A 217 -19.85 -19.51 -0.12
C LEU A 217 -19.31 -19.30 -1.55
N TRP A 218 -18.83 -18.11 -1.89
CA TRP A 218 -18.34 -17.76 -3.24
C TRP A 218 -19.35 -18.13 -4.35
N ASP A 219 -18.90 -18.61 -5.48
CA ASP A 219 -19.67 -19.20 -6.57
C ASP A 219 -19.63 -20.75 -6.60
N ASN A 220 -19.11 -21.33 -5.53
CA ASN A 220 -18.80 -22.76 -5.43
C ASN A 220 -19.92 -23.68 -5.96
N GLN A 221 -21.18 -23.41 -5.57
CA GLN A 221 -22.31 -24.24 -6.03
C GLN A 221 -22.51 -24.15 -7.54
N LYS A 222 -22.30 -22.96 -8.12
CA LYS A 222 -22.47 -22.76 -9.58
C LYS A 222 -21.45 -23.58 -10.34
N VAL A 223 -20.16 -23.35 -10.12
CA VAL A 223 -19.10 -24.05 -10.86
C VAL A 223 -19.15 -25.56 -10.64
N TYR A 224 -19.58 -25.98 -9.44
CA TYR A 224 -19.76 -27.40 -9.15
C TYR A 224 -20.96 -28.01 -9.90
N ASP A 225 -22.12 -27.36 -9.93
CA ASP A 225 -23.29 -27.82 -10.66
C ASP A 225 -23.05 -27.86 -12.17
N ASP A 226 -22.29 -26.92 -12.71
CA ASP A 226 -21.91 -26.88 -14.10
C ASP A 226 -20.98 -28.07 -14.46
N LEU A 227 -19.99 -28.36 -13.63
CA LEU A 227 -19.14 -29.53 -13.78
C LEU A 227 -19.99 -30.82 -13.72
N VAL A 228 -20.86 -30.98 -12.71
CA VAL A 228 -21.70 -32.18 -12.53
C VAL A 228 -22.68 -32.36 -13.70
N THR A 229 -23.21 -31.25 -14.21
CA THR A 229 -24.09 -31.26 -15.40
C THR A 229 -23.31 -31.73 -16.63
N ALA A 230 -22.11 -31.21 -16.87
CA ALA A 230 -21.24 -31.63 -17.97
C ALA A 230 -20.81 -33.09 -17.83
N ALA A 231 -20.47 -33.56 -16.62
CA ALA A 231 -20.12 -34.95 -16.35
C ALA A 231 -21.30 -35.91 -16.59
N THR A 232 -22.51 -35.53 -16.16
CA THR A 232 -23.74 -36.30 -16.41
C THR A 232 -24.05 -36.36 -17.91
N TRP A 233 -23.89 -35.25 -18.60
CA TRP A 233 -23.99 -35.25 -20.07
C TRP A 233 -22.96 -36.21 -20.72
N ALA A 234 -21.69 -36.17 -20.25
CA ALA A 234 -20.62 -37.02 -20.75
C ALA A 234 -20.95 -38.52 -20.60
N GLN A 235 -21.51 -38.90 -19.44
CA GLN A 235 -21.99 -40.29 -19.21
C GLN A 235 -23.01 -40.71 -20.28
N SER A 236 -23.97 -39.86 -20.59
CA SER A 236 -25.05 -40.16 -21.52
C SER A 236 -24.64 -40.02 -22.98
N ALA A 237 -23.77 -39.06 -23.31
CA ALA A 237 -23.39 -38.71 -24.67
C ALA A 237 -22.35 -39.66 -25.29
N TYR A 238 -21.37 -40.10 -24.52
CA TYR A 238 -20.27 -40.93 -25.04
C TYR A 238 -19.79 -42.02 -24.05
N GLY A 239 -20.49 -42.22 -22.90
CA GLY A 239 -20.23 -43.33 -21.98
C GLY A 239 -19.05 -43.10 -21.02
N ALA A 240 -18.73 -41.87 -20.72
CA ALA A 240 -17.77 -41.55 -19.66
C ALA A 240 -18.17 -42.17 -18.32
N THR A 241 -17.21 -42.44 -17.46
CA THR A 241 -17.52 -42.71 -16.03
C THR A 241 -17.43 -41.42 -15.24
N PHE A 242 -18.29 -41.28 -14.25
CA PHE A 242 -18.28 -40.18 -13.30
C PHE A 242 -18.34 -40.72 -11.87
N ASP A 243 -17.33 -40.43 -11.06
CA ASP A 243 -17.21 -40.92 -9.68
C ASP A 243 -16.93 -39.76 -8.72
N GLN A 244 -17.76 -39.71 -7.67
CA GLN A 244 -17.71 -38.67 -6.62
C GLN A 244 -17.39 -39.31 -5.23
N HIS A 245 -17.11 -40.60 -5.18
CA HIS A 245 -17.00 -41.35 -3.93
C HIS A 245 -15.69 -42.16 -3.85
N ILE A 246 -14.59 -41.54 -4.25
CA ILE A 246 -13.27 -42.17 -4.17
C ILE A 246 -12.89 -42.42 -2.71
N LYS A 247 -12.47 -43.65 -2.43
CA LYS A 247 -11.96 -44.08 -1.09
C LYS A 247 -10.60 -44.75 -1.25
N PRO A 248 -9.71 -44.62 -0.28
CA PRO A 248 -8.42 -45.32 -0.34
C PRO A 248 -8.57 -46.82 -0.59
N GLY A 249 -7.92 -47.32 -1.63
CA GLY A 249 -8.01 -48.72 -2.08
C GLY A 249 -9.29 -49.12 -2.81
N GLN A 250 -10.14 -48.12 -3.20
CA GLN A 250 -11.38 -48.34 -3.92
C GLN A 250 -11.55 -47.30 -5.03
N GLY A 251 -11.07 -47.58 -6.24
CA GLY A 251 -11.17 -46.70 -7.38
C GLY A 251 -10.21 -45.50 -7.35
N ASP A 252 -9.28 -45.48 -6.41
CA ASP A 252 -8.30 -44.41 -6.21
C ASP A 252 -7.07 -44.50 -7.13
N LEU A 253 -6.96 -45.54 -7.94
CA LEU A 253 -5.81 -45.81 -8.79
C LEU A 253 -6.19 -45.74 -10.29
N ILE A 254 -5.49 -44.90 -11.03
CA ILE A 254 -5.63 -44.76 -12.48
C ILE A 254 -4.30 -45.13 -13.14
N GLN A 255 -4.30 -46.15 -13.95
CA GLN A 255 -3.13 -46.48 -14.78
C GLN A 255 -3.28 -45.73 -16.12
N MET A 256 -2.33 -44.88 -16.44
CA MET A 256 -2.29 -44.14 -17.70
C MET A 256 -0.91 -44.27 -18.35
N GLY A 257 -0.80 -45.03 -19.40
CA GLY A 257 0.48 -45.36 -20.02
C GLY A 257 1.41 -46.02 -19.00
N ASP A 258 2.61 -45.46 -18.79
CA ASP A 258 3.59 -45.93 -17.81
C ASP A 258 3.44 -45.24 -16.44
N MET A 259 2.49 -44.33 -16.29
CA MET A 259 2.23 -43.59 -15.05
C MET A 259 1.09 -44.19 -14.26
N LEU A 260 1.26 -44.19 -12.94
CA LEU A 260 0.21 -44.47 -11.98
C LEU A 260 -0.20 -43.18 -11.27
N VAL A 261 -1.47 -42.84 -11.35
CA VAL A 261 -2.07 -41.68 -10.66
C VAL A 261 -2.91 -42.25 -9.52
N GLN A 262 -2.61 -41.84 -8.28
CA GLN A 262 -3.37 -42.18 -7.11
C GLN A 262 -4.14 -40.96 -6.59
N ILE A 263 -5.46 -41.02 -6.60
CA ILE A 263 -6.32 -40.00 -5.99
C ILE A 263 -6.32 -40.19 -4.47
N ILE A 264 -6.04 -39.15 -3.72
CA ILE A 264 -5.99 -39.14 -2.27
C ILE A 264 -7.00 -38.14 -1.74
N PRO A 265 -8.19 -38.59 -1.28
CA PRO A 265 -9.17 -37.68 -0.67
C PRO A 265 -8.65 -37.14 0.66
N LEU A 266 -8.81 -35.85 0.91
CA LEU A 266 -8.51 -35.26 2.24
C LEU A 266 -9.54 -35.63 3.30
N SER A 267 -10.73 -36.05 2.88
CA SER A 267 -11.83 -36.48 3.75
C SER A 267 -12.40 -37.83 3.26
N PRO A 268 -11.69 -38.91 3.45
CA PRO A 268 -12.06 -40.24 2.88
C PRO A 268 -13.36 -40.82 3.46
N ASP A 269 -13.79 -40.33 4.62
CA ASP A 269 -14.95 -40.85 5.35
C ASP A 269 -16.26 -40.07 5.02
N GLU A 270 -16.20 -39.13 4.09
CA GLU A 270 -17.32 -38.23 3.75
C GLU A 270 -17.86 -37.47 4.99
N GLU A 271 -17.01 -37.21 5.96
CA GLU A 271 -17.37 -36.55 7.24
C GLU A 271 -18.04 -35.21 7.03
N TYR A 272 -17.60 -34.49 5.99
CA TYR A 272 -18.06 -33.14 5.67
C TYR A 272 -19.24 -33.09 4.69
N ALA A 273 -19.64 -34.24 4.12
CA ALA A 273 -20.78 -34.29 3.18
C ALA A 273 -22.14 -34.29 3.93
N HIS A 274 -22.28 -33.39 4.90
CA HIS A 274 -23.47 -33.26 5.74
C HIS A 274 -23.74 -31.79 6.08
N PRO A 275 -25.02 -31.39 6.18
CA PRO A 275 -25.37 -30.00 6.43
C PRO A 275 -24.67 -29.39 7.67
N GLY A 276 -24.02 -28.22 7.47
CA GLY A 276 -23.36 -27.44 8.50
C GLY A 276 -22.13 -28.11 9.13
N LYS A 277 -21.43 -29.00 8.41
CA LYS A 277 -20.23 -29.69 8.88
C LYS A 277 -18.95 -29.18 8.22
N LEU A 278 -19.03 -28.70 6.99
CA LEU A 278 -17.86 -28.24 6.23
C LEU A 278 -17.45 -26.85 6.71
N THR A 279 -16.36 -26.77 7.43
CA THR A 279 -15.80 -25.51 7.93
C THR A 279 -14.94 -24.79 6.90
N ASN A 280 -14.46 -25.53 5.90
CA ASN A 280 -13.61 -25.05 4.81
C ASN A 280 -13.75 -26.01 3.62
N THR A 281 -14.10 -25.46 2.46
CA THR A 281 -14.31 -26.25 1.23
C THR A 281 -13.07 -26.99 0.77
N ASN A 282 -11.86 -26.51 1.09
CA ASN A 282 -10.61 -27.20 0.80
C ASN A 282 -10.49 -28.58 1.48
N LEU A 283 -11.23 -28.82 2.58
CA LEU A 283 -11.16 -30.08 3.32
C LEU A 283 -11.72 -31.30 2.57
N ILE A 284 -12.52 -31.08 1.51
CA ILE A 284 -13.05 -32.16 0.67
C ILE A 284 -12.21 -32.43 -0.57
N SER A 285 -11.08 -31.74 -0.74
CA SER A 285 -10.26 -31.85 -1.95
C SER A 285 -9.83 -33.29 -2.26
N TYR A 286 -9.84 -33.62 -3.55
CA TYR A 286 -9.11 -34.75 -4.11
C TYR A 286 -7.70 -34.28 -4.49
N THR A 287 -6.70 -34.82 -3.85
CA THR A 287 -5.30 -34.60 -4.21
C THR A 287 -4.78 -35.79 -5.03
N ALA A 288 -3.63 -35.68 -5.67
CA ALA A 288 -3.13 -36.76 -6.51
C ALA A 288 -1.63 -37.00 -6.31
N LYS A 289 -1.23 -38.27 -6.16
CA LYS A 289 0.16 -38.71 -6.27
C LYS A 289 0.38 -39.38 -7.61
N ILE A 290 1.34 -38.88 -8.39
CA ILE A 290 1.71 -39.43 -9.69
C ILE A 290 3.04 -40.13 -9.56
N THR A 291 3.12 -41.38 -10.03
CA THR A 291 4.32 -42.18 -9.94
C THR A 291 4.69 -42.73 -11.31
N ALA A 292 5.96 -42.57 -11.71
CA ALA A 292 6.56 -43.20 -12.89
C ALA A 292 8.05 -43.39 -12.66
N HIS A 293 8.63 -44.49 -13.18
CA HIS A 293 10.08 -44.78 -13.16
C HIS A 293 10.71 -44.74 -11.76
N GLY A 294 9.92 -45.02 -10.70
CA GLY A 294 10.36 -44.94 -9.31
C GLY A 294 10.49 -43.52 -8.75
N ARG A 295 9.92 -42.53 -9.46
CA ARG A 295 9.81 -41.11 -9.06
C ARG A 295 8.37 -40.73 -8.83
N SER A 296 8.15 -39.69 -8.02
CA SER A 296 6.80 -39.26 -7.74
C SER A 296 6.66 -37.74 -7.68
N ALA A 297 5.51 -37.25 -8.15
CA ALA A 297 5.03 -35.90 -7.92
C ALA A 297 3.75 -35.94 -7.08
N TYR A 298 3.57 -34.96 -6.21
CA TYR A 298 2.35 -34.77 -5.45
C TYR A 298 1.67 -33.46 -5.81
N LEU A 299 0.41 -33.56 -6.23
CA LEU A 299 -0.46 -32.45 -6.57
C LEU A 299 -1.41 -32.25 -5.39
N SER A 300 -1.15 -31.24 -4.59
CA SER A 300 -1.74 -31.07 -3.28
C SER A 300 -3.11 -30.36 -3.31
N ALA A 301 -3.61 -29.93 -4.48
CA ALA A 301 -4.78 -29.06 -4.56
C ALA A 301 -4.64 -27.89 -3.55
N ASP A 302 -5.70 -27.58 -2.80
CA ASP A 302 -5.67 -26.56 -1.74
C ASP A 302 -5.55 -27.15 -0.34
N LEU A 303 -4.64 -28.12 -0.21
CA LEU A 303 -4.28 -28.70 1.08
C LEU A 303 -3.77 -27.62 2.04
N GLU A 304 -4.39 -27.55 3.22
CA GLU A 304 -4.00 -26.67 4.32
C GLU A 304 -3.50 -27.45 5.54
N SER A 305 -2.75 -26.76 6.41
CA SER A 305 -2.25 -27.34 7.66
C SER A 305 -3.33 -27.53 8.73
N GLY A 306 -4.50 -26.89 8.53
CA GLY A 306 -5.65 -26.96 9.42
C GLY A 306 -6.17 -28.40 9.61
N GLU A 307 -6.76 -28.69 10.77
CA GLU A 307 -7.38 -29.98 11.13
C GLU A 307 -6.46 -31.22 10.96
N GLY A 308 -5.12 -31.00 10.94
CA GLY A 308 -4.14 -32.08 10.81
C GLY A 308 -4.09 -32.73 9.43
N LYS A 309 -4.60 -32.05 8.37
CA LYS A 309 -4.67 -32.63 7.03
C LYS A 309 -3.30 -32.81 6.39
N GLU A 310 -2.37 -31.89 6.61
CA GLU A 310 -0.98 -32.07 6.15
C GLU A 310 -0.29 -33.27 6.81
N ASP A 311 -0.51 -33.51 8.14
CA ASP A 311 0.03 -34.68 8.84
C ASP A 311 -0.57 -35.97 8.31
N TYR A 312 -1.89 -35.99 8.05
CA TYR A 312 -2.56 -37.12 7.41
C TYR A 312 -1.95 -37.44 6.05
N VAL A 313 -1.84 -36.44 5.20
CA VAL A 313 -1.27 -36.56 3.85
C VAL A 313 0.18 -37.00 3.89
N ALA A 314 1.00 -36.41 4.76
CA ALA A 314 2.40 -36.79 4.91
C ALA A 314 2.54 -38.30 5.27
N GLY A 315 1.64 -38.79 6.12
CA GLY A 315 1.59 -40.21 6.48
C GLY A 315 1.20 -41.16 5.35
N VAL A 316 0.35 -40.71 4.42
CA VAL A 316 -0.12 -41.51 3.28
C VAL A 316 0.82 -41.41 2.07
N VAL A 317 1.27 -40.20 1.76
CA VAL A 317 2.06 -39.88 0.54
C VAL A 317 3.52 -40.27 0.72
N GLY A 318 4.10 -39.96 1.86
CA GLY A 318 5.54 -40.10 2.10
C GLY A 318 6.38 -39.23 1.18
N HIS A 319 7.64 -39.58 0.95
CA HIS A 319 8.55 -38.81 0.10
C HIS A 319 8.04 -38.67 -1.33
N VAL A 320 8.28 -37.48 -1.91
CA VAL A 320 8.05 -37.17 -3.32
C VAL A 320 9.22 -36.37 -3.91
N ASP A 321 9.48 -36.53 -5.20
CA ASP A 321 10.53 -35.77 -5.89
C ASP A 321 10.04 -34.37 -6.27
N TRP A 322 8.74 -34.18 -6.54
CA TRP A 322 8.14 -32.91 -6.94
C TRP A 322 6.85 -32.65 -6.15
N LEU A 323 6.73 -31.46 -5.62
CA LEU A 323 5.54 -30.96 -4.92
C LEU A 323 4.93 -29.77 -5.69
N LYS A 324 3.64 -29.84 -6.06
CA LYS A 324 2.82 -28.63 -6.24
C LYS A 324 2.42 -28.13 -4.87
N ALA A 325 2.81 -26.94 -4.52
CA ALA A 325 2.53 -26.36 -3.20
C ALA A 325 1.02 -26.29 -2.92
N GLY A 326 0.62 -26.62 -1.68
CA GLY A 326 -0.76 -26.56 -1.25
C GLY A 326 -1.31 -25.13 -1.28
N HIS A 327 -2.58 -24.97 -1.64
CA HIS A 327 -3.35 -23.74 -1.62
C HIS A 327 -2.55 -22.57 -2.20
N HIS A 328 -2.12 -22.69 -3.45
CA HIS A 328 -1.34 -21.71 -4.20
C HIS A 328 -0.10 -21.16 -3.45
N GLY A 329 0.40 -21.89 -2.47
CA GLY A 329 1.51 -21.45 -1.60
C GLY A 329 1.12 -20.51 -0.49
N LEU A 330 -0.16 -20.35 -0.18
CA LEU A 330 -0.65 -19.47 0.88
C LEU A 330 -0.13 -19.84 2.28
N SER A 331 -0.21 -18.88 3.21
CA SER A 331 0.40 -19.00 4.55
C SER A 331 -0.25 -20.03 5.46
N THR A 332 -1.47 -20.48 5.15
CA THR A 332 -2.18 -21.56 5.86
C THR A 332 -1.66 -22.97 5.54
N SER A 333 -0.82 -23.07 4.50
CA SER A 333 -0.38 -24.33 3.90
C SER A 333 1.13 -24.50 3.95
N ASN A 334 1.61 -25.69 3.58
CA ASN A 334 3.03 -26.00 3.40
C ASN A 334 3.85 -25.82 4.69
N SER A 335 3.37 -26.38 5.82
CA SER A 335 4.11 -26.32 7.08
C SER A 335 5.51 -26.95 6.97
N GLU A 336 6.44 -26.53 7.81
CA GLU A 336 7.80 -27.05 7.83
C GLU A 336 7.81 -28.57 8.03
N SER A 337 6.96 -29.09 8.93
CA SER A 337 6.82 -30.54 9.16
C SER A 337 6.33 -31.30 7.92
N PHE A 338 5.43 -30.71 7.16
CA PHE A 338 4.93 -31.29 5.92
C PHE A 338 6.01 -31.30 4.83
N LEU A 339 6.70 -30.19 4.62
CA LEU A 339 7.81 -30.10 3.67
C LEU A 339 8.96 -31.05 4.01
N ASP A 340 9.30 -31.19 5.29
CA ASP A 340 10.33 -32.10 5.76
C ASP A 340 9.93 -33.57 5.54
N ALA A 341 8.66 -33.90 5.79
CA ALA A 341 8.14 -35.26 5.59
C ALA A 341 8.14 -35.67 4.11
N LEU A 342 7.72 -34.77 3.22
CA LEU A 342 7.72 -35.03 1.79
C LEU A 342 9.12 -34.89 1.16
N SER A 343 9.96 -34.02 1.71
CA SER A 343 11.34 -33.76 1.27
C SER A 343 11.51 -33.65 -0.25
N PRO A 344 10.75 -32.77 -0.93
CA PRO A 344 10.80 -32.64 -2.38
C PRO A 344 12.14 -32.05 -2.84
N SER A 345 12.58 -32.40 -4.03
CA SER A 345 13.70 -31.74 -4.73
C SER A 345 13.27 -30.61 -5.66
N LEU A 346 11.97 -30.57 -5.99
CA LEU A 346 11.36 -29.57 -6.88
C LEU A 346 10.02 -29.14 -6.25
N VAL A 347 9.79 -27.84 -6.20
CA VAL A 347 8.52 -27.24 -5.72
C VAL A 347 8.02 -26.24 -6.73
N MET A 348 6.73 -26.34 -7.08
CA MET A 348 6.00 -25.37 -7.88
C MET A 348 4.93 -24.68 -7.04
N ASN A 349 4.98 -23.35 -6.97
CA ASN A 349 3.95 -22.51 -6.38
C ASN A 349 3.07 -21.93 -7.51
N THR A 350 1.75 -22.09 -7.42
CA THR A 350 0.79 -21.60 -8.42
C THR A 350 0.11 -20.30 -8.01
N GLY A 351 0.52 -19.70 -6.90
CA GLY A 351 -0.06 -18.47 -6.38
C GLY A 351 0.40 -17.18 -7.05
N PHE A 352 -0.08 -16.09 -6.52
CA PHE A 352 0.37 -14.73 -6.85
C PHE A 352 1.68 -14.41 -6.15
N GLU A 353 2.47 -13.48 -6.72
CA GLU A 353 3.76 -13.07 -6.16
C GLU A 353 3.66 -12.59 -4.71
N PHE A 354 2.68 -11.76 -4.41
CA PHE A 354 2.50 -11.21 -3.07
C PHE A 354 1.97 -12.22 -2.02
N HIS A 355 1.62 -13.43 -2.44
CA HIS A 355 1.20 -14.53 -1.57
C HIS A 355 2.31 -15.58 -1.34
N ALA A 356 3.49 -15.40 -1.93
CA ALA A 356 4.58 -16.35 -1.74
C ALA A 356 5.14 -16.27 -0.31
N PRO A 357 4.90 -17.26 0.58
CA PRO A 357 5.27 -17.18 1.98
C PRO A 357 6.73 -17.59 2.22
N ASP A 358 7.29 -17.06 3.30
CA ASP A 358 8.64 -17.40 3.76
C ASP A 358 8.86 -18.91 3.93
N ARG A 359 7.83 -19.68 4.29
CA ARG A 359 7.94 -21.12 4.48
C ARG A 359 8.31 -21.89 3.20
N LEU A 360 7.99 -21.39 2.02
CA LEU A 360 8.45 -21.95 0.75
C LEU A 360 9.77 -21.33 0.30
N GLY A 361 9.88 -20.03 0.35
CA GLY A 361 11.01 -19.30 -0.17
C GLY A 361 12.28 -19.44 0.66
N LEU A 362 12.21 -19.41 2.01
CA LEU A 362 13.41 -19.51 2.84
C LEU A 362 14.13 -20.87 2.73
N PRO A 363 13.44 -22.04 2.70
CA PRO A 363 14.11 -23.31 2.41
C PRO A 363 14.70 -23.35 1.00
N ALA A 364 14.02 -22.78 -0.01
CA ALA A 364 14.55 -22.67 -1.37
C ALA A 364 15.82 -21.82 -1.43
N LEU A 365 15.87 -20.68 -0.72
CA LEU A 365 17.08 -19.85 -0.58
C LEU A 365 18.25 -20.62 0.07
N ARG A 366 17.96 -21.58 0.96
CA ARG A 366 18.96 -22.46 1.57
C ARG A 366 19.36 -23.63 0.67
N GLY A 367 18.72 -23.76 -0.51
CA GLY A 367 19.03 -24.81 -1.48
C GLY A 367 18.42 -26.18 -1.15
N HIS A 368 17.34 -26.24 -0.36
CA HIS A 368 16.67 -27.50 -0.01
C HIS A 368 15.99 -28.09 -1.25
N TYR A 369 15.46 -27.26 -2.16
CA TYR A 369 14.82 -27.65 -3.42
C TYR A 369 14.94 -26.54 -4.47
N GLU A 370 14.71 -26.90 -5.74
CA GLU A 370 14.47 -25.93 -6.80
C GLU A 370 13.03 -25.40 -6.66
N TRP A 371 12.85 -24.07 -6.74
CA TRP A 371 11.56 -23.46 -6.54
C TRP A 371 11.15 -22.63 -7.75
N PHE A 372 9.95 -22.89 -8.22
CA PHE A 372 9.34 -22.17 -9.33
C PHE A 372 8.01 -21.57 -8.90
N GLU A 373 7.70 -20.44 -9.47
CA GLU A 373 6.51 -19.67 -9.17
C GLU A 373 5.76 -19.35 -10.49
N ALA A 374 4.48 -19.71 -10.55
CA ALA A 374 3.64 -19.51 -11.73
C ALA A 374 3.60 -18.05 -12.17
N TYR A 375 3.50 -17.14 -11.24
CA TYR A 375 3.48 -15.70 -11.50
C TYR A 375 4.75 -15.23 -12.25
N SER A 376 5.92 -15.57 -11.72
CA SER A 376 7.20 -15.19 -12.33
C SER A 376 7.41 -15.85 -13.70
N MET A 377 6.99 -17.10 -13.83
CA MET A 377 7.06 -17.84 -15.11
C MET A 377 6.14 -17.23 -16.16
N ARG A 378 4.91 -16.90 -15.80
CA ARG A 378 3.93 -16.23 -16.67
C ARG A 378 4.49 -14.91 -17.18
N ASN A 379 5.07 -14.09 -16.31
CA ASN A 379 5.68 -12.82 -16.69
C ASN A 379 6.89 -12.99 -17.62
N ALA A 380 7.58 -14.11 -17.52
CA ALA A 380 8.65 -14.48 -18.43
C ALA A 380 8.16 -15.13 -19.75
N GLY A 381 6.84 -15.27 -19.92
CA GLY A 381 6.26 -15.92 -21.11
C GLY A 381 6.40 -17.45 -21.12
N ILE A 382 6.62 -18.08 -19.96
CA ILE A 382 6.74 -19.53 -19.81
C ILE A 382 5.36 -20.06 -19.42
N PRO A 383 4.69 -20.85 -20.27
CA PRO A 383 3.30 -21.25 -20.06
C PRO A 383 3.12 -22.35 -19.02
N ALA A 384 4.15 -23.16 -18.75
CA ALA A 384 4.10 -24.25 -17.76
C ALA A 384 5.48 -24.68 -17.29
N LEU A 385 5.57 -25.18 -16.06
CA LEU A 385 6.70 -26.00 -15.62
C LEU A 385 6.44 -27.44 -16.07
N ILE A 386 7.35 -27.97 -16.89
CA ILE A 386 7.24 -29.32 -17.44
C ILE A 386 8.27 -30.23 -16.78
N GLY A 387 7.84 -31.17 -15.97
CA GLY A 387 8.68 -32.16 -15.35
C GLY A 387 8.63 -33.49 -16.08
N THR A 388 9.76 -33.98 -16.57
CA THR A 388 9.90 -35.29 -17.22
C THR A 388 10.41 -36.32 -16.21
N PHE A 389 9.68 -37.39 -16.04
CA PHE A 389 10.03 -38.49 -15.14
C PHE A 389 11.10 -39.39 -15.78
N THR A 390 12.21 -39.57 -15.06
CA THR A 390 13.29 -40.47 -15.47
C THR A 390 13.73 -41.31 -14.26
N PRO A 391 14.41 -42.44 -14.44
CA PRO A 391 14.94 -43.23 -13.33
C PRO A 391 15.92 -42.45 -12.43
N SER A 392 16.58 -41.41 -12.98
CA SER A 392 17.54 -40.58 -12.24
C SER A 392 16.91 -39.43 -11.47
N GLY A 393 15.65 -39.07 -11.75
CA GLY A 393 14.94 -37.96 -11.12
C GLY A 393 13.89 -37.39 -12.04
N ILE A 394 13.20 -36.36 -11.59
CA ILE A 394 12.34 -35.51 -12.43
C ILE A 394 13.20 -34.38 -12.97
N THR A 395 13.24 -34.22 -14.28
CA THR A 395 14.03 -33.19 -14.97
C THR A 395 13.09 -32.20 -15.66
N HIS A 396 13.48 -30.95 -15.72
CA HIS A 396 12.75 -29.89 -16.42
C HIS A 396 13.66 -29.21 -17.47
N PRO A 397 13.10 -28.50 -18.47
CA PRO A 397 13.89 -27.72 -19.41
C PRO A 397 14.71 -26.66 -18.69
N ASP A 398 15.89 -26.35 -19.25
CA ASP A 398 16.66 -25.21 -18.77
C ASP A 398 15.94 -23.91 -19.15
N MET A 399 15.52 -23.14 -18.14
CA MET A 399 14.83 -21.88 -18.29
C MET A 399 15.81 -20.73 -18.15
N ASN A 400 16.33 -20.25 -19.28
CA ASN A 400 17.30 -19.16 -19.35
C ASN A 400 16.74 -17.79 -18.94
N VAL A 401 15.73 -17.74 -18.10
CA VAL A 401 15.13 -16.52 -17.60
C VAL A 401 15.30 -16.43 -16.10
N GLY A 402 15.71 -15.27 -15.62
CA GLY A 402 15.68 -14.97 -14.21
C GLY A 402 14.24 -14.84 -13.74
N MET A 403 13.95 -15.40 -12.60
CA MET A 403 12.67 -15.29 -11.92
C MET A 403 12.86 -14.54 -10.61
N GLY A 404 12.10 -13.47 -10.43
CA GLY A 404 12.07 -12.71 -9.20
C GLY A 404 10.72 -12.89 -8.51
N HIS A 405 10.71 -12.90 -7.21
CA HIS A 405 9.49 -12.96 -6.43
C HIS A 405 9.69 -12.35 -5.05
N THR A 406 8.57 -11.99 -4.45
CA THR A 406 8.50 -11.42 -3.13
C THR A 406 7.95 -12.45 -2.15
N PHE A 407 8.63 -12.64 -1.04
CA PHE A 407 8.11 -13.47 0.04
C PHE A 407 7.16 -12.65 0.90
N ALA A 408 5.93 -13.12 1.06
CA ALA A 408 4.95 -12.49 1.94
C ALA A 408 5.24 -12.86 3.40
N SER A 409 5.87 -11.96 4.11
CA SER A 409 5.96 -11.95 5.57
C SER A 409 5.38 -10.64 6.09
N THR A 410 5.60 -10.31 7.36
CA THR A 410 5.27 -8.97 7.90
C THR A 410 6.00 -7.84 7.16
N THR A 411 7.11 -8.17 6.47
CA THR A 411 7.86 -7.29 5.58
C THR A 411 8.30 -8.12 4.37
N PRO A 412 7.66 -7.96 3.20
CA PRO A 412 8.04 -8.69 2.00
C PRO A 412 9.46 -8.39 1.56
N HIS A 413 10.19 -9.41 1.12
CA HIS A 413 11.54 -9.29 0.58
C HIS A 413 11.58 -9.84 -0.84
N THR A 414 12.36 -9.25 -1.72
CA THR A 414 12.48 -9.66 -3.12
C THR A 414 13.83 -10.35 -3.36
N TYR A 415 13.78 -11.52 -3.96
CA TYR A 415 14.95 -12.33 -4.28
C TYR A 415 14.98 -12.70 -5.76
N TRP A 416 16.16 -13.04 -6.27
CA TRP A 416 16.33 -13.49 -7.65
C TRP A 416 16.60 -14.98 -7.71
N PHE A 417 15.77 -15.70 -8.46
CA PHE A 417 15.95 -17.11 -8.78
C PHE A 417 16.12 -17.27 -10.28
N HIS A 418 17.07 -18.08 -10.67
CA HIS A 418 17.29 -18.47 -12.06
C HIS A 418 17.23 -19.98 -12.15
N ASN A 419 16.38 -20.50 -13.02
CA ASN A 419 16.17 -21.94 -13.16
C ASN A 419 15.87 -22.64 -11.81
N GLY A 420 14.99 -22.05 -11.02
CA GLY A 420 14.60 -22.55 -9.69
C GLY A 420 15.65 -22.41 -8.58
N LYS A 421 16.82 -21.84 -8.86
CA LYS A 421 17.93 -21.71 -7.90
C LYS A 421 18.21 -20.26 -7.54
N PRO A 422 18.48 -19.95 -6.26
CA PRO A 422 18.88 -18.61 -5.87
C PRO A 422 20.17 -18.24 -6.57
N THR A 423 20.16 -17.13 -7.31
CA THR A 423 21.27 -16.73 -8.19
C THR A 423 21.60 -15.26 -7.99
N PRO A 424 22.86 -14.91 -7.63
CA PRO A 424 23.28 -13.52 -7.58
C PRO A 424 23.06 -12.82 -8.91
N THR A 425 22.42 -11.65 -8.90
CA THR A 425 22.15 -10.87 -10.10
C THR A 425 22.43 -9.39 -9.88
N ARG A 426 22.53 -8.63 -10.97
CA ARG A 426 22.77 -7.18 -10.92
C ARG A 426 21.91 -6.46 -11.94
N GLY A 427 21.36 -5.33 -11.51
CA GLY A 427 20.58 -4.44 -12.37
C GLY A 427 19.13 -4.31 -11.94
N TRP A 428 18.36 -3.71 -12.82
CA TRP A 428 16.93 -3.44 -12.59
C TRP A 428 16.08 -4.60 -13.06
N TRP A 429 15.13 -4.97 -12.21
CA TRP A 429 14.05 -5.88 -12.51
C TRP A 429 12.70 -5.21 -12.20
N LYS A 430 11.69 -5.43 -13.02
CA LYS A 430 10.36 -4.88 -12.82
C LYS A 430 9.40 -5.99 -12.44
N GLY A 431 8.84 -5.92 -11.23
CA GLY A 431 7.72 -6.73 -10.83
C GLY A 431 6.45 -6.36 -11.58
N PHE A 432 5.49 -7.24 -11.61
CA PHE A 432 4.23 -6.98 -12.32
C PHE A 432 3.31 -6.05 -11.52
N TYR A 433 3.20 -6.31 -10.21
CA TYR A 433 2.34 -5.54 -9.31
C TYR A 433 3.10 -4.50 -8.48
N ASP A 434 4.37 -4.73 -8.17
CA ASP A 434 5.09 -4.01 -7.13
C ASP A 434 6.13 -3.00 -7.63
N GLY A 435 6.41 -2.90 -8.91
CA GLY A 435 7.26 -1.86 -9.44
C GLY A 435 8.69 -2.29 -9.77
N TRP A 436 9.67 -1.40 -9.58
CA TRP A 436 11.06 -1.65 -9.93
C TRP A 436 11.90 -2.02 -8.71
N HIS A 437 12.68 -3.09 -8.84
CA HIS A 437 13.66 -3.56 -7.87
C HIS A 437 15.07 -3.43 -8.45
N TYR A 438 16.05 -3.27 -7.59
CA TYR A 438 17.46 -3.24 -7.99
C TYR A 438 18.28 -4.29 -7.24
N PHE A 439 19.06 -5.05 -7.98
CA PHE A 439 20.00 -6.04 -7.43
C PHE A 439 21.41 -5.52 -7.61
N ASP A 440 22.22 -5.60 -6.57
CA ASP A 440 23.59 -5.08 -6.54
C ASP A 440 24.69 -6.13 -6.80
N GLY A 441 24.28 -7.35 -7.10
CA GLY A 441 25.15 -8.52 -7.25
C GLY A 441 24.92 -9.55 -6.15
N SER A 442 23.91 -9.35 -5.29
CA SER A 442 23.41 -10.32 -4.31
C SER A 442 22.23 -11.09 -4.87
N VAL A 443 21.73 -12.10 -4.11
CA VAL A 443 20.47 -12.80 -4.41
C VAL A 443 19.25 -11.98 -4.00
N SER A 444 19.41 -11.07 -3.03
CA SER A 444 18.33 -10.17 -2.58
C SER A 444 18.40 -8.82 -3.28
N ALA A 445 17.25 -8.21 -3.52
CA ALA A 445 17.17 -6.83 -3.96
C ALA A 445 17.63 -5.86 -2.85
N VAL A 446 18.05 -4.68 -3.23
CA VAL A 446 18.41 -3.61 -2.29
C VAL A 446 17.16 -3.12 -1.57
N GLU A 447 17.24 -2.96 -0.25
CA GLU A 447 16.19 -2.47 0.62
C GLU A 447 16.67 -1.30 1.47
N ASN A 448 15.75 -0.39 1.82
CA ASN A 448 16.02 0.77 2.69
C ASN A 448 17.29 1.52 2.31
N GLY A 449 17.51 1.75 1.03
CA GLY A 449 18.80 2.30 0.60
C GLY A 449 18.81 3.02 -0.73
N TRP A 450 19.87 3.81 -0.92
CA TRP A 450 20.12 4.52 -2.16
C TRP A 450 20.89 3.67 -3.16
N VAL A 451 20.40 3.67 -4.38
CA VAL A 451 21.07 3.06 -5.55
C VAL A 451 21.55 4.16 -6.48
N LEU A 452 22.81 4.11 -6.88
CA LEU A 452 23.36 4.98 -7.92
C LEU A 452 23.47 4.19 -9.22
N ASP A 453 22.66 4.55 -10.22
CA ASP A 453 22.77 3.98 -11.57
C ASP A 453 22.80 5.09 -12.62
N LYS A 454 23.72 5.01 -13.56
CA LYS A 454 23.91 5.95 -14.68
C LYS A 454 23.92 7.43 -14.27
N GLY A 455 24.41 7.72 -13.05
CA GLY A 455 24.54 9.08 -12.51
C GLY A 455 23.30 9.63 -11.81
N ASN A 456 22.23 8.86 -11.72
CA ASN A 456 21.00 9.16 -10.97
C ASN A 456 20.94 8.34 -9.69
N TRP A 457 20.42 8.94 -8.63
CA TRP A 457 20.13 8.26 -7.37
C TRP A 457 18.67 7.86 -7.31
N TYR A 458 18.41 6.65 -6.83
CA TYR A 458 17.09 6.04 -6.63
C TYR A 458 16.98 5.54 -5.20
N TRP A 459 15.82 5.62 -4.60
CA TRP A 459 15.57 5.05 -3.29
C TRP A 459 14.79 3.76 -3.40
N MET A 460 15.29 2.72 -2.75
CA MET A 460 14.60 1.46 -2.57
C MET A 460 14.01 1.44 -1.15
N ASP A 461 12.70 1.20 -1.03
CA ASP A 461 12.02 1.17 0.26
C ASP A 461 12.25 -0.14 1.05
N SER A 462 11.52 -0.34 2.15
CA SER A 462 11.65 -1.54 2.99
C SER A 462 11.17 -2.83 2.33
N THR A 463 10.44 -2.72 1.24
CA THR A 463 9.95 -3.84 0.42
C THR A 463 10.74 -3.98 -0.87
N SER A 464 11.90 -3.34 -0.96
CA SER A 464 12.77 -3.26 -2.14
C SER A 464 12.17 -2.54 -3.36
N ASN A 465 11.02 -1.89 -3.23
CA ASN A 465 10.42 -1.14 -4.32
C ASN A 465 11.11 0.21 -4.53
N MET A 466 11.30 0.59 -5.79
CA MET A 466 11.79 1.92 -6.14
C MET A 466 10.73 2.98 -5.85
N ALA A 467 11.05 3.91 -4.96
CA ALA A 467 10.18 5.04 -4.67
C ALA A 467 10.05 5.97 -5.89
N VAL A 468 8.85 6.43 -6.18
CA VAL A 468 8.54 7.37 -7.25
C VAL A 468 7.59 8.45 -6.75
N ASN A 469 7.81 9.70 -7.19
CA ASN A 469 6.94 10.84 -6.88
C ASN A 469 6.71 11.02 -5.36
N ALA A 470 7.76 10.81 -4.56
CA ALA A 470 7.65 10.64 -3.12
C ALA A 470 8.74 11.40 -2.35
N TRP A 471 8.39 11.79 -1.13
CA TRP A 471 9.36 12.19 -0.13
C TRP A 471 9.96 10.95 0.54
N VAL A 472 11.27 10.92 0.61
CA VAL A 472 12.04 9.84 1.22
C VAL A 472 12.80 10.38 2.43
N GLN A 473 12.72 9.69 3.54
CA GLN A 473 13.51 10.01 4.72
C GLN A 473 14.69 9.04 4.83
N ASP A 474 15.89 9.61 4.88
CA ASP A 474 17.11 8.86 5.18
C ASP A 474 17.83 9.54 6.35
N GLY A 475 17.84 8.85 7.50
CA GLY A 475 18.27 9.40 8.77
C GLY A 475 17.42 10.60 9.21
N ASP A 476 18.07 11.74 9.39
CA ASP A 476 17.46 13.02 9.78
C ASP A 476 17.11 13.93 8.58
N LYS A 477 17.29 13.45 7.35
CA LYS A 477 17.14 14.24 6.13
C LYS A 477 16.02 13.74 5.26
N TRP A 478 15.38 14.69 4.57
CA TRP A 478 14.36 14.42 3.58
C TRP A 478 14.89 14.67 2.17
N TYR A 479 14.46 13.83 1.24
CA TYR A 479 14.80 13.87 -0.17
C TYR A 479 13.54 13.71 -1.00
N TRP A 480 13.54 14.24 -2.20
CA TRP A 480 12.45 14.01 -3.15
C TRP A 480 12.92 13.20 -4.34
N VAL A 481 12.17 12.15 -4.68
CA VAL A 481 12.32 11.41 -5.93
C VAL A 481 11.16 11.73 -6.87
N ASP A 482 11.46 11.92 -8.16
CA ASP A 482 10.48 12.30 -9.18
C ASP A 482 9.68 11.07 -9.70
N ASP A 483 8.85 11.28 -10.72
CA ASP A 483 8.03 10.25 -11.37
C ASP A 483 8.85 9.15 -12.07
N SER A 484 10.13 9.40 -12.33
CA SER A 484 11.09 8.43 -12.86
C SER A 484 11.93 7.76 -11.76
N GLY A 485 11.66 8.08 -10.49
CA GLY A 485 12.43 7.63 -9.34
C GLY A 485 13.75 8.37 -9.11
N HIS A 486 14.07 9.40 -9.93
CA HIS A 486 15.32 10.13 -9.78
C HIS A 486 15.27 11.08 -8.58
N MET A 487 16.29 11.04 -7.73
CA MET A 487 16.45 12.01 -6.65
C MET A 487 16.70 13.41 -7.22
N LEU A 488 15.84 14.37 -6.91
CA LEU A 488 16.04 15.77 -7.26
C LEU A 488 17.11 16.38 -6.36
N ARG A 489 17.89 17.30 -6.92
CA ARG A 489 19.00 17.97 -6.21
C ARG A 489 19.36 19.31 -6.83
N GLY A 490 19.98 20.18 -6.03
CA GLY A 490 20.61 21.42 -6.49
C GLY A 490 19.63 22.49 -6.92
N GLY A 491 19.03 23.23 -5.96
CA GLY A 491 18.25 24.41 -6.22
C GLY A 491 16.77 24.33 -5.85
N TRP A 492 16.02 25.23 -6.43
CA TRP A 492 14.59 25.35 -6.18
C TRP A 492 13.76 24.38 -7.04
N HIS A 493 12.89 23.62 -6.39
CA HIS A 493 11.96 22.70 -7.03
C HIS A 493 10.53 22.95 -6.56
N ARG A 494 9.58 22.87 -7.47
CA ARG A 494 8.16 23.03 -7.16
C ARG A 494 7.50 21.64 -7.08
N ILE A 495 7.20 21.22 -5.85
CA ILE A 495 6.67 19.89 -5.55
C ILE A 495 5.25 20.08 -4.99
N GLY A 496 4.26 19.43 -5.58
CA GLY A 496 2.86 19.56 -5.16
C GLY A 496 2.36 21.01 -5.12
N GLY A 497 2.87 21.88 -6.02
CA GLY A 497 2.51 23.30 -6.05
C GLY A 497 3.30 24.22 -5.10
N THR A 498 4.11 23.66 -4.20
CA THR A 498 4.91 24.38 -3.19
C THR A 498 6.39 24.39 -3.55
N TRP A 499 7.10 25.48 -3.24
CA TRP A 499 8.52 25.59 -3.48
C TRP A 499 9.34 25.03 -2.32
N TYR A 500 10.33 24.22 -2.67
CA TYR A 500 11.35 23.64 -1.78
C TYR A 500 12.74 23.91 -2.35
N TYR A 501 13.73 23.94 -1.49
CA TYR A 501 15.13 24.00 -1.93
C TYR A 501 15.83 22.69 -1.58
N LEU A 502 16.31 22.00 -2.60
CA LEU A 502 17.08 20.76 -2.43
C LEU A 502 18.56 21.10 -2.60
N THR A 503 19.38 20.69 -1.66
CA THR A 503 20.83 20.94 -1.67
C THR A 503 21.53 20.21 -2.82
N GLY A 504 22.81 20.45 -3.02
CA GLY A 504 23.61 19.70 -3.99
C GLY A 504 23.68 18.19 -3.70
N SER A 505 23.47 17.77 -2.45
CA SER A 505 23.37 16.36 -2.04
C SER A 505 21.95 15.78 -2.21
N GLY A 506 20.96 16.62 -2.56
CA GLY A 506 19.54 16.23 -2.65
C GLY A 506 18.74 16.48 -1.37
N ALA A 507 19.40 16.70 -0.23
CA ALA A 507 18.71 16.91 1.03
C ALA A 507 17.87 18.19 1.02
N MET A 508 16.65 18.12 1.54
CA MET A 508 15.74 19.26 1.70
C MET A 508 16.33 20.24 2.72
N ALA A 509 16.41 21.51 2.32
CA ALA A 509 16.85 22.58 3.19
C ALA A 509 15.71 23.07 4.09
N THR A 510 16.05 23.52 5.31
CA THR A 510 15.15 24.15 6.27
C THR A 510 15.82 25.38 6.89
N GLY A 511 15.03 26.29 7.46
CA GLY A 511 15.54 27.51 8.08
C GLY A 511 15.95 28.56 7.06
N TRP A 512 16.88 29.44 7.43
CA TRP A 512 17.36 30.53 6.61
C TRP A 512 18.30 30.03 5.50
N LEU A 513 17.99 30.41 4.26
CA LEU A 513 18.78 30.08 3.08
C LEU A 513 19.19 31.37 2.37
N ASN A 514 20.49 31.52 2.08
CA ASN A 514 20.97 32.54 1.15
C ASN A 514 21.21 31.89 -0.21
N ASP A 515 20.43 32.26 -1.20
CA ASP A 515 20.63 31.85 -2.59
C ASP A 515 20.96 33.08 -3.45
N ARG A 516 22.16 33.10 -3.97
CA ARG A 516 22.67 34.16 -4.86
C ARG A 516 22.47 35.58 -4.33
N GLY A 517 22.70 35.76 -3.01
CA GLY A 517 22.60 37.04 -2.33
C GLY A 517 21.19 37.43 -1.90
N SER A 518 20.18 36.63 -2.15
CA SER A 518 18.81 36.78 -1.65
C SER A 518 18.54 35.82 -0.52
N TRP A 519 17.91 36.30 0.56
CA TRP A 519 17.55 35.48 1.69
C TRP A 519 16.13 34.92 1.53
N TYR A 520 15.95 33.68 1.91
CA TYR A 520 14.69 32.96 1.96
C TYR A 520 14.57 32.24 3.32
N TYR A 521 13.37 31.97 3.72
CA TYR A 521 13.12 31.15 4.89
C TYR A 521 12.35 29.88 4.49
N LEU A 522 12.84 28.74 4.92
CA LEU A 522 12.19 27.44 4.70
C LEU A 522 11.68 26.96 6.04
N SER A 523 10.40 26.60 6.12
CA SER A 523 9.80 26.06 7.33
C SER A 523 10.51 24.77 7.78
N ALA A 524 10.15 24.23 8.95
CA ALA A 524 10.64 22.94 9.39
C ALA A 524 10.26 21.81 8.42
N SER A 525 9.14 21.97 7.68
CA SER A 525 8.72 21.05 6.61
C SER A 525 9.35 21.36 5.24
N GLY A 526 10.33 22.27 5.18
CA GLY A 526 11.03 22.67 3.94
C GLY A 526 10.26 23.61 3.03
N LYS A 527 9.00 23.93 3.34
CA LYS A 527 8.17 24.83 2.51
C LYS A 527 8.74 26.26 2.51
N MET A 528 8.86 26.87 1.35
CA MET A 528 9.30 28.26 1.21
C MET A 528 8.31 29.20 1.89
N GLY A 529 8.80 30.02 2.83
CA GLY A 529 8.03 31.04 3.53
C GLY A 529 7.60 32.17 2.60
N GLN A 530 6.38 32.64 2.78
CA GLN A 530 5.78 33.75 2.08
C GLN A 530 5.01 34.62 3.09
N ALA A 531 4.90 35.93 2.79
CA ALA A 531 4.29 36.89 3.71
C ALA A 531 5.06 37.02 5.04
N TRP A 532 4.36 37.21 6.15
CA TRP A 532 4.99 37.32 7.48
C TRP A 532 5.42 35.96 8.02
N ILE A 533 6.69 35.87 8.41
CA ILE A 533 7.22 34.74 9.16
C ILE A 533 7.81 35.21 10.48
N HIS A 534 7.77 34.34 11.52
CA HIS A 534 8.46 34.54 12.78
C HIS A 534 9.46 33.40 13.00
N ASP A 535 10.76 33.74 13.10
CA ASP A 535 11.83 32.74 13.18
C ASP A 535 12.21 32.36 14.63
N GLY A 536 11.41 32.76 15.61
CA GLY A 536 11.69 32.62 17.05
C GLY A 536 12.42 33.84 17.64
N THR A 537 13.02 34.70 16.81
CA THR A 537 13.74 35.90 17.24
C THR A 537 13.04 37.19 16.83
N GLY A 538 12.18 37.15 15.81
CA GLY A 538 11.44 38.29 15.32
C GLY A 538 10.70 38.05 14.03
N TRP A 539 9.96 39.08 13.61
CA TRP A 539 9.16 39.08 12.39
C TRP A 539 9.97 39.50 11.18
N TYR A 540 9.72 38.81 10.06
CA TYR A 540 10.34 39.10 8.75
C TYR A 540 9.26 39.05 7.67
N TRP A 541 9.40 39.92 6.68
CA TRP A 541 8.52 39.94 5.50
C TRP A 541 9.16 39.23 4.33
N MET A 542 8.51 38.18 3.86
CA MET A 542 8.87 37.47 2.66
C MET A 542 7.93 37.90 1.53
N ASP A 543 8.45 38.36 0.42
CA ASP A 543 7.65 38.73 -0.74
C ASP A 543 6.76 37.57 -1.20
N PRO A 544 5.43 37.75 -1.25
CA PRO A 544 4.51 36.65 -1.51
C PRO A 544 4.67 35.99 -2.89
N SER A 545 5.26 36.70 -3.86
CA SER A 545 5.43 36.19 -5.22
C SER A 545 6.73 35.43 -5.41
N SER A 546 7.80 35.90 -4.78
CA SER A 546 9.17 35.38 -4.97
C SER A 546 9.70 34.60 -3.76
N GLY A 547 9.10 34.73 -2.59
CA GLY A 547 9.62 34.21 -1.33
C GLY A 547 10.88 34.91 -0.79
N ARG A 548 11.35 35.99 -1.45
CA ARG A 548 12.54 36.73 -1.02
C ARG A 548 12.25 37.54 0.24
N MET A 549 13.19 37.54 1.17
CA MET A 549 13.14 38.42 2.32
C MET A 549 13.30 39.87 1.89
N ASP A 550 12.40 40.72 2.33
CA ASP A 550 12.52 42.18 2.19
C ASP A 550 13.30 42.79 3.36
N ALA A 551 14.08 43.82 3.12
CA ALA A 551 14.94 44.42 4.12
C ALA A 551 15.13 45.93 3.88
N GLY A 552 15.46 46.67 4.94
CA GLY A 552 15.89 48.05 4.91
C GLY A 552 14.79 49.05 4.56
N GLY A 553 14.21 49.68 5.61
CA GLY A 553 13.30 50.81 5.49
C GLY A 553 11.82 50.54 5.60
N TRP A 554 11.04 51.55 5.27
CA TRP A 554 9.58 51.52 5.39
C TRP A 554 8.91 50.66 4.33
N ARG A 555 7.91 49.90 4.78
CA ARG A 555 7.04 49.11 3.90
C ARG A 555 5.57 49.28 4.28
N ASN A 556 4.74 49.51 3.26
CA ASN A 556 3.30 49.40 3.44
C ASN A 556 2.86 47.99 3.05
N ILE A 557 2.42 47.22 4.02
CA ILE A 557 2.02 45.83 3.84
C ILE A 557 0.54 45.73 4.26
N TRP A 558 -0.32 45.44 3.30
CA TRP A 558 -1.77 45.30 3.51
C TRP A 558 -2.40 46.54 4.20
N GLY A 559 -1.93 47.76 3.84
CA GLY A 559 -2.44 49.00 4.36
C GLY A 559 -1.82 49.46 5.68
N SER A 560 -0.97 48.69 6.32
CA SER A 560 -0.24 49.04 7.53
C SER A 560 1.23 49.33 7.23
N TRP A 561 1.83 50.30 7.94
CA TRP A 561 3.24 50.60 7.81
C TRP A 561 4.09 49.83 8.80
N TYR A 562 5.23 49.36 8.31
CA TYR A 562 6.26 48.63 9.06
C TYR A 562 7.63 49.19 8.71
N TYR A 563 8.58 49.05 9.59
CA TYR A 563 9.97 49.35 9.29
C TYR A 563 10.81 48.06 9.42
N LEU A 564 11.44 47.67 8.31
CA LEU A 564 12.33 46.54 8.27
C LEU A 564 13.77 47.01 8.44
N SER A 565 14.51 46.39 9.35
CA SER A 565 15.94 46.66 9.56
C SER A 565 16.78 46.24 8.35
N GLY A 566 18.03 46.58 8.33
CA GLY A 566 18.98 46.13 7.29
C GLY A 566 19.16 44.61 7.25
N SER A 567 18.86 43.91 8.36
CA SER A 567 18.84 42.43 8.45
C SER A 567 17.49 41.81 8.04
N GLY A 568 16.48 42.62 7.67
CA GLY A 568 15.15 42.18 7.32
C GLY A 568 14.19 42.06 8.50
N LYS A 569 14.71 42.08 9.76
CA LYS A 569 13.86 41.99 10.93
C LYS A 569 12.97 43.22 11.09
N ALA A 570 11.67 43.05 11.31
CA ALA A 570 10.76 44.11 11.61
C ALA A 570 11.10 44.75 12.96
N VAL A 571 11.14 46.05 13.01
CA VAL A 571 11.45 46.80 14.24
C VAL A 571 10.22 46.90 15.10
N GLU A 572 10.40 46.72 16.40
CA GLU A 572 9.38 46.90 17.43
C GLU A 572 9.81 47.95 18.45
N GLY A 573 8.84 48.59 19.08
CA GLY A 573 9.10 49.66 20.05
C GLY A 573 9.43 50.99 19.39
N TRP A 574 10.12 51.88 20.11
CA TRP A 574 10.53 53.17 19.61
C TRP A 574 11.69 53.08 18.60
N MET A 575 11.54 53.77 17.51
CA MET A 575 12.61 53.93 16.51
C MET A 575 12.71 55.36 15.95
N ALA A 576 13.91 55.77 15.57
CA ALA A 576 14.13 57.05 14.94
C ALA A 576 14.48 56.86 13.47
N ASP A 577 13.84 57.62 12.58
CA ASP A 577 14.17 57.71 11.17
C ASP A 577 14.10 59.16 10.71
N ARG A 578 15.15 59.63 10.05
CA ARG A 578 15.23 61.00 9.45
C ARG A 578 14.86 62.11 10.44
N GLY A 579 15.27 61.96 11.69
CA GLY A 579 15.05 62.97 12.73
C GLY A 579 13.67 62.96 13.40
N SER A 580 12.81 62.00 13.08
CA SER A 580 11.51 61.80 13.71
C SER A 580 11.49 60.44 14.44
N TRP A 581 10.78 60.39 15.58
CA TRP A 581 10.54 59.17 16.33
C TRP A 581 9.21 58.55 15.91
N TYR A 582 9.18 57.23 15.83
CA TYR A 582 8.01 56.40 15.51
C TYR A 582 7.87 55.30 16.54
N TYR A 583 6.65 54.86 16.76
CA TYR A 583 6.40 53.71 17.67
C TYR A 583 5.83 52.54 16.89
N MET A 584 6.55 51.44 16.90
CA MET A 584 6.19 50.18 16.27
C MET A 584 5.62 49.25 17.35
N GLN A 585 4.37 48.84 17.22
CA GLN A 585 3.66 48.07 18.23
C GLN A 585 4.42 46.75 18.52
N PRO A 586 4.82 46.54 19.80
CA PRO A 586 5.40 45.25 20.18
C PRO A 586 4.46 44.07 19.90
N GLY A 587 5.01 42.95 19.40
CA GLY A 587 4.32 41.72 19.07
C GLY A 587 3.80 41.64 17.62
N ASN A 588 3.59 42.79 16.95
CA ASN A 588 3.15 42.75 15.52
C ASN A 588 3.87 43.78 14.64
N ALA A 589 4.79 44.57 15.20
CA ALA A 589 5.63 45.53 14.51
C ALA A 589 4.88 46.61 13.68
N GLN A 590 3.58 46.79 13.84
CA GLN A 590 2.81 47.84 13.12
C GLN A 590 3.13 49.23 13.62
N MET A 591 3.35 50.18 12.74
CA MET A 591 3.46 51.59 13.06
C MET A 591 2.15 52.11 13.69
N ARG A 592 2.27 52.76 14.83
CA ARG A 592 1.13 53.36 15.51
C ARG A 592 0.94 54.83 15.12
N THR A 593 -0.28 55.27 15.25
CA THR A 593 -0.69 56.69 15.09
C THR A 593 -1.62 57.09 16.25
N GLY A 594 -1.79 58.36 16.53
CA GLY A 594 -2.62 58.83 17.63
C GLY A 594 -1.95 58.64 19.00
N TRP A 595 -2.74 58.63 20.06
CA TRP A 595 -2.24 58.41 21.41
C TRP A 595 -1.80 56.99 21.66
N ILE A 596 -0.63 56.84 22.25
CA ILE A 596 -0.09 55.57 22.72
C ILE A 596 0.41 55.72 24.18
N ASN A 597 0.35 54.65 24.90
CA ASN A 597 1.05 54.49 26.20
C ASN A 597 2.09 53.40 26.06
N ASP A 598 3.36 53.70 26.33
CA ASP A 598 4.47 52.77 26.18
C ASP A 598 4.83 52.06 27.50
N GLY A 599 4.05 52.29 28.55
CA GLY A 599 4.28 51.84 29.95
C GLY A 599 4.99 52.87 30.80
N ASN A 600 5.65 53.84 30.21
CA ASN A 600 6.32 54.94 30.92
C ASN A 600 5.51 56.25 30.88
N GLY A 601 4.71 56.42 29.82
CA GLY A 601 3.90 57.62 29.66
C GLY A 601 3.06 57.62 28.37
N TRP A 602 2.28 58.69 28.21
CA TRP A 602 1.47 58.91 27.03
C TRP A 602 2.23 59.78 26.01
N PHE A 603 2.15 59.38 24.74
CA PHE A 603 2.76 60.05 23.60
C PHE A 603 1.73 60.24 22.51
N LEU A 604 1.82 61.32 21.74
CA LEU A 604 0.96 61.60 20.60
C LEU A 604 1.73 61.46 19.30
N LEU A 605 1.30 60.50 18.49
CA LEU A 605 1.84 60.27 17.13
C LEU A 605 0.92 60.92 16.09
N SER A 606 1.51 61.58 15.11
CA SER A 606 0.77 62.17 13.98
C SER A 606 0.13 61.13 13.11
N THR A 607 -0.70 61.54 12.15
CA THR A 607 -1.25 60.63 11.14
C THR A 607 -0.18 59.99 10.22
N SER A 608 1.01 60.59 10.17
CA SER A 608 2.18 60.01 9.51
C SER A 608 2.99 59.05 10.42
N GLY A 609 2.58 58.82 11.65
CA GLY A 609 3.27 58.06 12.63
C GLY A 609 4.38 58.81 13.42
N ALA A 610 4.77 59.97 12.95
CA ALA A 610 5.84 60.76 13.60
C ALA A 610 5.38 61.31 14.97
N MET A 611 6.21 61.08 16.02
CA MET A 611 5.95 61.58 17.34
C MET A 611 5.96 63.10 17.39
N ARG A 612 4.97 63.69 18.05
CA ARG A 612 4.95 65.11 18.40
C ARG A 612 5.68 65.34 19.71
N SER A 613 6.38 66.46 19.82
CA SER A 613 7.11 66.83 21.06
C SER A 613 7.25 68.35 21.18
N GLY A 614 7.51 68.75 22.41
CA GLY A 614 7.88 70.13 22.74
C GLY A 614 6.77 71.16 22.59
N GLY A 615 5.79 71.22 23.48
CA GLY A 615 4.82 72.28 23.53
C GLY A 615 3.35 71.86 23.50
N TRP A 616 2.50 72.84 23.22
CA TRP A 616 1.05 72.65 23.16
C TRP A 616 0.63 71.89 21.90
N VAL A 617 -0.20 70.88 22.12
CA VAL A 617 -0.86 70.15 21.02
C VAL A 617 -2.37 70.08 21.27
N GLN A 618 -3.15 70.21 20.20
CA GLN A 618 -4.60 70.09 20.28
C GLN A 618 -4.99 68.75 19.61
N ASP A 619 -5.81 67.94 20.32
CA ASP A 619 -6.39 66.72 19.81
C ASP A 619 -7.78 66.52 20.37
N GLY A 620 -8.75 66.09 19.54
CA GLY A 620 -10.14 65.86 19.98
C GLY A 620 -10.81 67.07 20.62
N GLY A 621 -10.38 68.30 20.29
CA GLY A 621 -10.91 69.57 20.88
C GLY A 621 -10.24 69.98 22.17
N ASN A 622 -9.40 69.16 22.78
CA ASN A 622 -8.69 69.41 24.04
C ASN A 622 -7.23 69.79 23.78
N TRP A 623 -6.64 70.56 24.69
CA TRP A 623 -5.23 70.93 24.67
C TRP A 623 -4.44 70.10 25.66
N TYR A 624 -3.27 69.64 25.22
CA TYR A 624 -2.29 68.89 25.99
C TYR A 624 -0.92 69.53 25.88
N TRP A 625 -0.03 69.23 26.82
CA TRP A 625 1.36 69.62 26.72
C TRP A 625 2.27 68.41 26.61
N LEU A 626 3.08 68.41 25.60
CA LEU A 626 4.11 67.40 25.43
C LEU A 626 5.47 68.02 25.77
N ASP A 627 6.28 67.31 26.54
CA ASP A 627 7.65 67.74 26.84
C ASP A 627 8.59 67.59 25.65
N GLY A 628 9.89 67.90 25.83
CA GLY A 628 10.89 67.75 24.79
C GLY A 628 11.15 66.33 24.33
N SER A 629 10.83 65.33 25.17
CA SER A 629 10.89 63.89 24.87
C SER A 629 9.63 63.36 24.16
N GLY A 630 8.56 64.21 24.07
CA GLY A 630 7.26 63.84 23.53
C GLY A 630 6.28 63.26 24.54
N MET A 631 6.67 63.16 25.81
CA MET A 631 5.80 62.63 26.85
C MET A 631 4.75 63.64 27.26
N MET A 632 3.50 63.25 27.40
CA MET A 632 2.41 64.06 27.88
C MET A 632 2.62 64.40 29.38
N LEU A 633 2.63 65.67 29.69
CA LEU A 633 2.68 66.10 31.08
C LEU A 633 1.29 66.23 31.69
N THR A 634 1.24 66.11 33.00
CA THR A 634 0.06 66.34 33.84
C THR A 634 0.44 67.26 35.02
N GLY A 635 -0.54 67.85 35.67
CA GLY A 635 -0.30 68.79 36.78
C GLY A 635 0.04 70.20 36.30
N TRP A 636 0.76 70.97 37.13
CA TRP A 636 1.13 72.33 36.84
C TRP A 636 2.29 72.44 35.84
N ILE A 637 2.08 73.28 34.81
CA ILE A 637 3.15 73.63 33.86
C ILE A 637 3.21 75.16 33.70
N GLN A 638 4.39 75.64 33.40
CA GLN A 638 4.57 77.05 33.02
C GLN A 638 4.91 77.18 31.56
N SER A 639 4.16 78.04 30.83
CA SER A 639 4.39 78.30 29.41
C SER A 639 4.13 79.77 29.08
N GLY A 640 5.05 80.39 28.38
CA GLY A 640 4.92 81.82 28.01
C GLY A 640 4.74 82.76 29.17
N GLY A 641 5.30 82.45 30.37
CA GLY A 641 5.19 83.25 31.55
C GLY A 641 3.85 83.11 32.31
N ALA A 642 3.02 82.19 31.93
CA ALA A 642 1.74 81.89 32.58
C ALA A 642 1.68 80.40 33.04
N TRP A 643 0.90 80.18 34.11
CA TRP A 643 0.66 78.86 34.63
C TRP A 643 -0.60 78.25 34.04
N TYR A 644 -0.53 76.90 33.79
CA TYR A 644 -1.61 76.06 33.26
C TYR A 644 -1.70 74.78 34.11
N TRP A 645 -2.90 74.24 34.23
CA TRP A 645 -3.15 72.94 34.87
C TRP A 645 -3.55 71.91 33.85
N LEU A 646 -2.87 70.81 33.86
CA LEU A 646 -3.19 69.65 33.08
C LEU A 646 -3.79 68.58 33.99
N ASP A 647 -4.99 68.14 33.69
CA ASP A 647 -5.70 67.13 34.50
C ASP A 647 -4.83 65.86 34.69
N PRO A 648 -4.65 65.43 35.95
CA PRO A 648 -3.76 64.30 36.25
C PRO A 648 -4.13 62.97 35.58
N VAL A 649 -5.41 62.78 35.21
CA VAL A 649 -5.92 61.53 34.63
C VAL A 649 -5.95 61.63 33.12
N SER A 650 -6.54 62.69 32.57
CA SER A 650 -6.78 62.85 31.14
C SER A 650 -5.69 63.66 30.39
N GLY A 651 -4.85 64.39 31.10
CA GLY A 651 -3.87 65.31 30.51
C GLY A 651 -4.49 66.56 29.89
N HIS A 652 -5.80 66.76 29.95
CA HIS A 652 -6.50 67.90 29.37
C HIS A 652 -6.12 69.19 30.08
N MET A 653 -5.87 70.23 29.33
CA MET A 653 -5.71 71.60 29.88
C MET A 653 -7.02 72.10 30.51
N ALA A 654 -6.97 72.49 31.75
CA ALA A 654 -8.12 73.03 32.46
C ALA A 654 -8.51 74.41 31.93
N VAL A 655 -9.83 74.62 31.77
CA VAL A 655 -10.46 75.89 31.43
C VAL A 655 -11.63 76.16 32.35
N GLY A 656 -11.94 77.41 32.64
CA GLY A 656 -13.02 77.75 33.57
C GLY A 656 -12.64 77.41 35.01
N THR A 657 -13.42 76.62 35.69
CA THR A 657 -13.18 76.25 37.12
C THR A 657 -12.75 74.74 37.16
N ALA A 658 -11.65 74.46 37.85
CA ALA A 658 -11.16 73.11 38.08
C ALA A 658 -10.57 73.00 39.53
N THR A 659 -10.56 71.75 40.07
CA THR A 659 -9.90 71.45 41.33
C THR A 659 -8.43 71.15 41.04
N THR A 660 -7.52 71.90 41.64
CA THR A 660 -6.07 71.69 41.53
C THR A 660 -5.49 71.58 42.97
N ASP A 661 -4.75 70.52 43.20
CA ASP A 661 -4.15 70.21 44.53
C ASP A 661 -5.15 70.35 45.72
N GLY A 662 -6.40 69.91 45.53
CA GLY A 662 -7.45 69.95 46.50
C GLY A 662 -8.10 71.36 46.71
N ARG A 663 -7.79 72.35 45.88
CA ARG A 663 -8.34 73.71 45.91
C ARG A 663 -9.06 74.05 44.57
N THR A 664 -10.08 74.85 44.67
CA THR A 664 -10.74 75.38 43.52
C THR A 664 -9.89 76.48 42.83
N SER A 665 -9.54 76.29 41.59
CA SER A 665 -8.77 77.24 40.71
C SER A 665 -9.61 77.72 39.58
N GLN A 666 -9.34 78.96 39.17
CA GLN A 666 -9.96 79.58 37.97
C GLN A 666 -8.98 79.74 36.84
N PHE A 667 -9.46 79.45 35.59
CA PHE A 667 -8.70 79.50 34.38
C PHE A 667 -9.42 80.31 33.30
N THR A 668 -8.68 81.00 32.46
CA THR A 668 -9.22 81.68 31.27
C THR A 668 -9.74 80.60 30.26
N PRO A 669 -10.55 81.01 29.24
CA PRO A 669 -10.88 80.11 28.15
C PRO A 669 -9.65 79.56 27.37
N SER A 670 -8.52 80.25 27.47
CA SER A 670 -7.23 79.80 26.92
C SER A 670 -6.41 78.98 27.87
N GLY A 671 -6.95 78.58 29.04
CA GLY A 671 -6.32 77.74 30.04
C GLY A 671 -5.35 78.41 31.00
N ARG A 672 -5.14 79.75 30.86
CA ARG A 672 -4.22 80.49 31.74
C ARG A 672 -4.80 80.56 33.14
N TRP A 673 -4.02 80.19 34.15
CA TRP A 673 -4.43 80.29 35.57
C TRP A 673 -4.62 81.75 36.03
N LEU A 674 -5.71 81.99 36.69
CA LEU A 674 -6.11 83.27 37.25
C LEU A 674 -5.93 83.44 38.77
N GLY A 675 -5.89 82.29 39.47
CA GLY A 675 -5.78 82.24 40.95
C GLY A 675 -6.70 81.18 41.55
N TYR A 676 -6.62 81.02 42.88
CA TYR A 676 -7.56 80.20 43.63
C TYR A 676 -8.87 80.99 43.80
N ALA A 677 -10.00 80.26 43.76
CA ALA A 677 -11.33 80.83 43.98
C ALA A 677 -11.58 81.07 45.45
#